data_c0c11e96dd98b15e4db022b9d1e6cf5a
#
_entry.id   c0c11e96dd98b15e4db022b9d1e6cf5a
#
_cell.length_a   1.000
_cell.length_b   1.000
_cell.length_c   1.000
_cell.angle_alpha   90.00
_cell.angle_beta   90.00
_cell.angle_gamma   90.00
#
_symmetry.space_group_name_H-M   'P 1'
#
loop_
_entity.id
_entity.type
_entity.pdbx_description
1 polymer ?
#
loop_
_entity_poly.entity_id
_entity_poly.type
_entity_poly.pdbx_seq_one_letter_code
_entity_poly.pdbx_strand_id
1 'polypeptide(L)'
;FGAMLYEMATGRKAFEAKSQASLIAAILKEDPKPLRELQPLTPLALEHVVKACLAKDPDARPQSAHDLKLQLEWMRESSGISQSQLAQTEQSTEASPSRRKTKTASIIAASALCTLLVAAVIGYYFKPQPAPADRLEFSIPLQNEMSHLALSADGRMLAFVSPDPASGANMVSVQRVGSPGVSVLPGTAGASYPFWSPDDAYVAFFADGKLKKIALSGGAPQILATATSGRGGAWGRRGVIIFSAQAAGWLSKVNADGSNLVPLTDKLFDSSKTVSHRWPVFLPDGEHFLFMTLTFSNNVTDDYRGVYFGSISGDAKRIAPQAMSNPGYANGYLFYLDDKKSLRAIRLDPSRGTVAGDAQLVTDQVGFQPSVYWGAFSVAENGTIVYNPTVGAGLSALTWYDRAGKELGRVGEIGVLSNPTLSPDDGRLAVDVADTKANNINIWLSDLKRDTYSRFTFDSSEDVGGVWSRDGSLIAYRSLQSSDTNVFVKQTQGLQPPRSIISLKERSQATDDLNPNSWSLDGARLLCTLQPATGGTQLVLLPTSGGNMTPFLTTKTSETNGQISPDGKWVAYASNESGDWEIYVTTFPTAAGKWQVSQSGGSEPRWRGDGKEIFYIGAGGTLTAVPVSTTGTFASGNPTPLFHTQLRAPVSSTDQFTYDATKDGQRFLVNRYAKPPQVAPLRIILNATTPAAK
;
A
#
# COMPACT_ATOMS: atom_id res chain seq x y z
N PHE A 1 27.48 21.77 -17.16
CA PHE A 1 28.53 20.77 -16.86
C PHE A 1 29.88 21.22 -17.43
N GLY A 2 30.01 21.50 -18.74
CA GLY A 2 31.28 21.89 -19.37
C GLY A 2 31.95 23.11 -18.72
N ALA A 3 31.19 24.16 -18.38
CA ALA A 3 31.73 25.34 -17.71
C ALA A 3 32.25 25.03 -16.28
N MET A 4 31.55 24.16 -15.57
CA MET A 4 31.96 23.72 -14.23
C MET A 4 33.23 22.86 -14.30
N LEU A 5 33.33 21.95 -15.28
CA LEU A 5 34.53 21.13 -15.49
C LEU A 5 35.72 21.98 -15.88
N TYR A 6 35.50 23.01 -16.69
CA TYR A 6 36.54 24.00 -17.05
C TYR A 6 37.05 24.75 -15.82
N GLU A 7 36.14 25.23 -14.95
CA GLU A 7 36.50 25.95 -13.73
C GLU A 7 37.21 25.03 -12.74
N MET A 8 36.78 23.78 -12.59
CA MET A 8 37.46 22.79 -11.75
C MET A 8 38.88 22.47 -12.24
N ALA A 9 39.11 22.42 -13.56
CA ALA A 9 40.43 22.09 -14.13
C ALA A 9 41.37 23.28 -14.15
N THR A 10 40.89 24.51 -14.27
CA THR A 10 41.72 25.71 -14.45
C THR A 10 41.72 26.67 -13.28
N GLY A 11 40.79 26.54 -12.33
CA GLY A 11 40.53 27.50 -11.26
C GLY A 11 39.95 28.84 -11.77
N ARG A 12 39.55 28.94 -13.04
CA ARG A 12 39.01 30.16 -13.68
C ARG A 12 37.70 29.86 -14.36
N LYS A 13 36.81 30.84 -14.39
CA LYS A 13 35.53 30.73 -15.13
C LYS A 13 35.76 30.61 -16.63
N ALA A 14 34.99 29.77 -17.30
CA ALA A 14 35.05 29.62 -18.76
C ALA A 14 34.72 30.92 -19.51
N PHE A 15 33.83 31.74 -18.96
CA PHE A 15 33.40 33.04 -19.49
C PHE A 15 33.35 34.06 -18.35
N GLU A 16 33.94 35.24 -18.56
CA GLU A 16 33.91 36.37 -17.63
C GLU A 16 33.61 37.66 -18.38
N ALA A 17 32.72 38.50 -17.82
CA ALA A 17 32.42 39.80 -18.37
C ALA A 17 31.99 40.80 -17.28
N LYS A 18 32.11 42.11 -17.57
CA LYS A 18 31.81 43.20 -16.63
C LYS A 18 30.32 43.44 -16.40
N SER A 19 29.44 42.96 -17.27
CA SER A 19 27.97 43.05 -17.15
C SER A 19 27.29 41.76 -17.55
N GLN A 20 26.07 41.57 -17.10
CA GLN A 20 25.26 40.39 -17.41
C GLN A 20 24.99 40.26 -18.92
N ALA A 21 24.72 41.38 -19.62
CA ALA A 21 24.51 41.37 -21.05
C ALA A 21 25.79 40.99 -21.84
N SER A 22 26.96 41.49 -21.42
CA SER A 22 28.24 41.09 -21.99
C SER A 22 28.62 39.65 -21.70
N LEU A 23 28.22 39.11 -20.55
CA LEU A 23 28.44 37.69 -20.19
C LEU A 23 27.59 36.78 -21.09
N ILE A 24 26.33 37.11 -21.33
CA ILE A 24 25.46 36.39 -22.25
C ILE A 24 26.05 36.43 -23.69
N ALA A 25 26.53 37.57 -24.13
CA ALA A 25 27.18 37.70 -25.45
C ALA A 25 28.44 36.83 -25.56
N ALA A 26 29.28 36.79 -24.52
CA ALA A 26 30.47 35.94 -24.48
C ALA A 26 30.08 34.43 -24.51
N ILE A 27 29.09 33.99 -23.72
CA ILE A 27 28.60 32.60 -23.73
C ILE A 27 28.09 32.20 -25.13
N LEU A 28 27.42 33.08 -25.83
CA LEU A 28 26.83 32.77 -27.15
C LEU A 28 27.83 32.83 -28.30
N LYS A 29 28.90 33.66 -28.23
CA LYS A 29 29.74 34.00 -29.38
C LYS A 29 31.22 33.68 -29.18
N GLU A 30 31.72 33.63 -27.94
CA GLU A 30 33.15 33.48 -27.69
C GLU A 30 33.49 32.06 -27.23
N ASP A 31 34.63 31.53 -27.68
CA ASP A 31 35.15 30.26 -27.14
C ASP A 31 36.06 30.54 -25.93
N PRO A 32 35.99 29.69 -24.88
CA PRO A 32 36.90 29.85 -23.76
C PRO A 32 38.31 29.49 -24.18
N LYS A 33 39.31 30.01 -23.44
CA LYS A 33 40.73 29.65 -23.70
C LYS A 33 40.91 28.15 -23.58
N PRO A 34 41.75 27.51 -24.42
CA PRO A 34 42.03 26.09 -24.33
C PRO A 34 42.55 25.71 -22.95
N LEU A 35 42.08 24.56 -22.41
CA LEU A 35 42.45 24.11 -21.08
C LEU A 35 43.96 23.95 -20.93
N ARG A 36 44.65 23.40 -21.94
CA ARG A 36 46.09 23.17 -21.94
C ARG A 36 46.93 24.42 -22.01
N GLU A 37 46.38 25.52 -22.46
CA GLU A 37 47.03 26.84 -22.41
C GLU A 37 47.16 27.37 -20.97
N LEU A 38 46.18 27.01 -20.10
CA LEU A 38 46.13 27.41 -18.72
C LEU A 38 46.73 26.34 -17.76
N GLN A 39 46.55 25.07 -18.15
CA GLN A 39 47.04 23.88 -17.39
C GLN A 39 47.66 22.86 -18.37
N PRO A 40 48.97 22.98 -18.66
CA PRO A 40 49.66 22.16 -19.66
C PRO A 40 49.60 20.66 -19.43
N LEU A 41 49.40 20.22 -18.18
CA LEU A 41 49.31 18.81 -17.79
C LEU A 41 47.89 18.22 -17.99
N THR A 42 46.95 19.01 -18.47
CA THR A 42 45.57 18.52 -18.71
C THR A 42 45.56 17.46 -19.82
N PRO A 43 44.94 16.27 -19.60
CA PRO A 43 44.81 15.25 -20.65
C PRO A 43 44.03 15.79 -21.86
N LEU A 44 44.56 15.51 -23.07
CA LEU A 44 43.92 15.97 -24.33
C LEU A 44 42.46 15.52 -24.45
N ALA A 45 42.16 14.34 -23.95
CA ALA A 45 40.80 13.81 -23.94
C ALA A 45 39.85 14.63 -23.03
N LEU A 46 40.32 15.16 -21.89
CA LEU A 46 39.50 16.04 -21.03
C LEU A 46 39.25 17.39 -21.70
N GLU A 47 40.24 17.97 -22.38
CA GLU A 47 40.05 19.21 -23.17
C GLU A 47 39.01 19.01 -24.26
N HIS A 48 39.03 17.86 -24.94
CA HIS A 48 38.06 17.52 -25.99
C HIS A 48 36.61 17.42 -25.42
N VAL A 49 36.42 16.77 -24.31
CA VAL A 49 35.10 16.66 -23.63
C VAL A 49 34.58 18.02 -23.21
N VAL A 50 35.43 18.86 -22.61
CA VAL A 50 35.05 20.22 -22.20
C VAL A 50 34.66 21.08 -23.42
N LYS A 51 35.43 20.98 -24.48
CA LYS A 51 35.15 21.70 -25.76
C LYS A 51 33.83 21.26 -26.38
N ALA A 52 33.56 19.95 -26.41
CA ALA A 52 32.28 19.41 -26.90
C ALA A 52 31.09 19.88 -26.04
N CYS A 53 31.23 19.92 -24.72
CA CYS A 53 30.18 20.41 -23.83
C CYS A 53 29.92 21.91 -23.94
N LEU A 54 30.90 22.70 -24.39
CA LEU A 54 30.81 24.15 -24.56
C LEU A 54 30.58 24.58 -26.03
N ALA A 55 30.36 23.63 -26.95
CA ALA A 55 30.03 23.91 -28.34
C ALA A 55 28.83 24.86 -28.44
N LYS A 56 28.87 25.80 -29.42
CA LYS A 56 27.79 26.82 -29.59
C LYS A 56 26.54 26.15 -30.15
N ASP A 57 26.72 25.24 -31.09
CA ASP A 57 25.63 24.44 -31.65
C ASP A 57 25.14 23.41 -30.62
N PRO A 58 23.84 23.43 -30.24
CA PRO A 58 23.28 22.44 -29.32
C PRO A 58 23.41 20.99 -29.80
N ASP A 59 23.34 20.76 -31.11
CA ASP A 59 23.40 19.42 -31.72
C ASP A 59 24.85 18.86 -31.69
N ALA A 60 25.85 19.72 -31.58
CA ALA A 60 27.25 19.33 -31.43
C ALA A 60 27.64 18.99 -29.98
N ARG A 61 26.71 19.14 -29.02
CA ARG A 61 26.93 18.81 -27.61
C ARG A 61 26.56 17.33 -27.33
N PRO A 62 27.15 16.68 -26.31
CA PRO A 62 26.65 15.39 -25.85
C PRO A 62 25.17 15.47 -25.52
N GLN A 63 24.33 14.59 -26.10
CA GLN A 63 22.88 14.67 -26.01
C GLN A 63 22.33 14.06 -24.70
N SER A 64 23.13 13.28 -23.99
CA SER A 64 22.75 12.70 -22.71
C SER A 64 23.88 12.71 -21.68
N ALA A 65 23.54 12.66 -20.40
CA ALA A 65 24.49 12.45 -19.31
C ALA A 65 25.18 11.09 -19.41
N HIS A 66 24.55 10.11 -20.07
CA HIS A 66 25.10 8.79 -20.32
C HIS A 66 26.28 8.84 -21.30
N ASP A 67 26.15 9.61 -22.39
CA ASP A 67 27.22 9.78 -23.38
C ASP A 67 28.46 10.43 -22.74
N LEU A 68 28.23 11.43 -21.90
CA LEU A 68 29.29 12.04 -21.11
C LEU A 68 29.97 11.09 -20.14
N LYS A 69 29.19 10.25 -19.46
CA LYS A 69 29.72 9.23 -18.56
C LYS A 69 30.62 8.25 -19.30
N LEU A 70 30.17 7.74 -20.44
CA LEU A 70 30.96 6.82 -21.28
C LEU A 70 32.29 7.44 -21.75
N GLN A 71 32.27 8.71 -22.16
CA GLN A 71 33.50 9.44 -22.57
C GLN A 71 34.48 9.61 -21.41
N LEU A 72 33.99 9.89 -20.19
CA LEU A 72 34.81 10.03 -19.01
C LEU A 72 35.35 8.65 -18.52
N GLU A 73 34.59 7.59 -18.64
CA GLU A 73 35.03 6.23 -18.33
C GLU A 73 36.12 5.78 -19.32
N TRP A 74 35.92 6.00 -20.60
CA TRP A 74 36.93 5.72 -21.62
C TRP A 74 38.25 6.49 -21.38
N MET A 75 38.18 7.75 -20.95
CA MET A 75 39.38 8.52 -20.56
C MET A 75 40.11 7.89 -19.37
N ARG A 76 39.40 7.41 -18.37
CA ARG A 76 39.97 6.75 -17.21
C ARG A 76 40.71 5.47 -17.61
N GLU A 77 40.16 4.70 -18.51
CA GLU A 77 40.75 3.45 -19.02
C GLU A 77 41.93 3.74 -19.96
N SER A 78 41.86 4.73 -20.83
CA SER A 78 42.92 5.09 -21.76
C SER A 78 44.12 5.79 -21.07
N SER A 79 43.91 6.43 -19.93
CA SER A 79 45.01 7.04 -19.16
C SER A 79 45.93 5.98 -18.50
N GLY A 80 45.46 4.72 -18.35
CA GLY A 80 46.26 3.60 -17.87
C GLY A 80 47.18 2.95 -18.93
N ILE A 81 46.94 3.17 -20.22
CA ILE A 81 47.66 2.53 -21.32
C ILE A 81 48.77 3.40 -21.86
N SER A 82 48.73 4.73 -21.67
CA SER A 82 49.71 5.65 -22.23
C SER A 82 51.07 5.72 -21.54
N GLN A 83 51.24 5.10 -20.34
CA GLN A 83 52.54 5.06 -19.67
C GLN A 83 53.43 3.86 -20.06
N SER A 84 52.91 2.85 -20.77
CA SER A 84 53.68 1.68 -21.19
C SER A 84 54.21 1.76 -22.63
N GLN A 85 53.78 2.75 -23.45
CA GLN A 85 54.20 2.85 -24.85
C GLN A 85 55.25 3.97 -25.13
N LEU A 86 55.52 4.84 -24.16
CA LEU A 86 56.55 5.88 -24.32
C LEU A 86 57.97 5.44 -23.87
N ALA A 87 58.15 4.16 -23.47
CA ALA A 87 59.45 3.62 -23.06
C ALA A 87 60.16 2.78 -24.13
N GLN A 88 59.66 2.73 -25.38
CA GLN A 88 60.23 1.84 -26.43
C GLN A 88 60.73 2.51 -27.69
N THR A 89 60.89 3.82 -27.72
CA THR A 89 61.45 4.46 -28.94
C THR A 89 62.56 5.44 -28.59
N GLU A 90 63.63 4.96 -28.03
CA GLU A 90 64.98 5.56 -28.12
C GLU A 90 65.96 4.58 -27.49
N GLN A 91 66.62 3.82 -28.34
CA GLN A 91 68.09 3.48 -28.27
C GLN A 91 68.41 2.30 -29.17
N SER A 92 68.91 2.68 -30.34
CA SER A 92 69.91 1.89 -31.01
C SER A 92 71.12 2.78 -31.15
N THR A 93 72.14 2.55 -30.31
CA THR A 93 73.56 2.61 -30.70
C THR A 93 74.44 1.94 -29.65
N GLU A 94 75.34 1.15 -30.16
CA GLU A 94 76.28 0.23 -29.61
C GLU A 94 77.08 0.65 -28.37
N ALA A 95 77.37 -0.28 -27.47
CA ALA A 95 78.65 -0.79 -27.10
C ALA A 95 78.63 -1.82 -25.94
N SER A 96 79.22 -2.97 -26.13
CA SER A 96 79.50 -4.05 -25.18
C SER A 96 80.70 -3.74 -24.31
N PRO A 97 81.11 -4.63 -23.34
CA PRO A 97 80.42 -5.15 -22.17
C PRO A 97 81.22 -4.90 -20.85
N SER A 98 80.58 -4.86 -19.71
CA SER A 98 81.22 -5.15 -18.44
C SER A 98 80.32 -5.88 -17.45
N ARG A 99 80.70 -7.11 -17.22
CA ARG A 99 80.15 -8.08 -16.29
C ARG A 99 80.47 -7.72 -14.86
N ARG A 100 79.52 -7.61 -14.00
CA ARG A 100 79.46 -7.66 -12.55
C ARG A 100 78.72 -6.46 -11.93
N LYS A 101 77.45 -6.62 -11.65
CA LYS A 101 76.73 -6.07 -10.47
C LYS A 101 75.17 -6.30 -10.60
N THR A 102 74.76 -7.53 -10.89
CA THR A 102 73.34 -7.83 -11.13
C THR A 102 72.60 -8.44 -9.96
N LYS A 103 73.18 -8.58 -8.78
CA LYS A 103 72.44 -9.12 -7.62
C LYS A 103 71.88 -8.06 -6.65
N THR A 104 72.41 -6.87 -6.62
CA THR A 104 71.99 -5.80 -5.71
C THR A 104 70.81 -4.98 -6.29
N ALA A 105 70.76 -4.78 -7.61
CA ALA A 105 69.67 -4.06 -8.25
C ALA A 105 68.34 -4.81 -8.22
N SER A 106 68.34 -6.14 -8.34
CA SER A 106 67.17 -6.99 -8.27
C SER A 106 66.55 -7.02 -6.86
N ILE A 107 67.38 -6.95 -5.81
CA ILE A 107 66.89 -6.93 -4.42
C ILE A 107 66.27 -5.56 -4.09
N ILE A 108 66.85 -4.46 -4.59
CA ILE A 108 66.29 -3.11 -4.41
C ILE A 108 64.98 -2.94 -5.19
N ALA A 109 64.90 -3.47 -6.43
CA ALA A 109 63.67 -3.46 -7.21
C ALA A 109 62.54 -4.32 -6.58
N ALA A 110 62.88 -5.49 -6.05
CA ALA A 110 61.92 -6.36 -5.35
C ALA A 110 61.46 -5.75 -4.02
N SER A 111 62.33 -5.09 -3.26
CA SER A 111 61.94 -4.40 -2.03
C SER A 111 61.10 -3.16 -2.30
N ALA A 112 61.37 -2.40 -3.36
CA ALA A 112 60.53 -1.26 -3.77
C ALA A 112 59.14 -1.70 -4.25
N LEU A 113 59.04 -2.85 -4.95
CA LEU A 113 57.78 -3.40 -5.36
C LEU A 113 56.95 -3.93 -4.17
N CYS A 114 57.64 -4.59 -3.21
CA CYS A 114 56.96 -5.00 -1.96
C CYS A 114 56.49 -3.80 -1.13
N THR A 115 57.26 -2.74 -1.01
CA THR A 115 56.85 -1.52 -0.30
C THR A 115 55.70 -0.81 -1.00
N LEU A 116 55.69 -0.78 -2.34
CA LEU A 116 54.56 -0.24 -3.11
C LEU A 116 53.28 -1.10 -2.98
N LEU A 117 53.43 -2.42 -2.97
CA LEU A 117 52.31 -3.33 -2.72
C LEU A 117 51.74 -3.20 -1.31
N VAL A 118 52.62 -3.10 -0.31
CA VAL A 118 52.21 -2.87 1.09
C VAL A 118 51.56 -1.49 1.24
N ALA A 119 52.11 -0.45 0.62
CA ALA A 119 51.53 0.89 0.62
C ALA A 119 50.18 0.91 -0.13
N ALA A 120 50.02 0.16 -1.23
CA ALA A 120 48.75 0.01 -1.96
C ALA A 120 47.70 -0.76 -1.14
N VAL A 121 48.13 -1.82 -0.45
CA VAL A 121 47.25 -2.58 0.47
C VAL A 121 46.84 -1.71 1.67
N ILE A 122 47.80 -1.00 2.29
CA ILE A 122 47.51 -0.04 3.35
C ILE A 122 46.60 1.07 2.84
N GLY A 123 46.86 1.66 1.68
CA GLY A 123 46.01 2.66 1.06
C GLY A 123 44.60 2.13 0.68
N TYR A 124 44.49 0.85 0.35
CA TYR A 124 43.22 0.20 0.10
C TYR A 124 42.41 -0.02 1.39
N TYR A 125 43.08 -0.49 2.47
CA TYR A 125 42.43 -0.69 3.77
C TYR A 125 42.22 0.60 4.58
N PHE A 126 43.03 1.62 4.37
CA PHE A 126 42.91 2.94 4.99
C PHE A 126 42.35 4.00 4.05
N LYS A 127 41.66 3.61 2.95
CA LYS A 127 40.83 4.58 2.23
C LYS A 127 39.89 5.24 3.24
N PRO A 128 39.96 6.57 3.43
CA PRO A 128 38.96 7.25 4.26
C PRO A 128 37.60 6.90 3.69
N GLN A 129 36.81 6.18 4.47
CA GLN A 129 35.42 6.00 4.11
C GLN A 129 34.84 7.41 3.97
N PRO A 130 34.10 7.71 2.86
CA PRO A 130 33.45 8.99 2.77
C PRO A 130 32.63 9.17 4.04
N ALA A 131 32.74 10.34 4.66
CA ALA A 131 31.97 10.66 5.85
C ALA A 131 30.51 10.28 5.59
N PRO A 132 29.85 9.57 6.52
CA PRO A 132 28.45 9.20 6.33
C PRO A 132 27.68 10.48 6.01
N ALA A 133 26.96 10.46 4.90
CA ALA A 133 26.17 11.60 4.49
C ALA A 133 25.16 11.94 5.60
N ASP A 134 25.01 13.20 5.92
CA ASP A 134 24.10 13.65 6.97
C ASP A 134 22.67 13.18 6.70
N ARG A 135 21.97 12.84 7.76
CA ARG A 135 20.54 12.58 7.71
C ARG A 135 19.81 13.87 7.35
N LEU A 136 19.05 13.83 6.27
CA LEU A 136 18.21 14.93 5.83
C LEU A 136 16.74 14.53 5.92
N GLU A 137 15.92 15.43 6.47
CA GLU A 137 14.47 15.26 6.50
C GLU A 137 13.80 16.49 5.92
N PHE A 138 12.86 16.27 4.99
CA PHE A 138 12.09 17.34 4.37
C PHE A 138 10.66 16.88 4.07
N SER A 139 9.80 17.85 3.71
CA SER A 139 8.39 17.61 3.46
C SER A 139 8.03 17.92 2.03
N ILE A 140 7.13 17.09 1.45
CA ILE A 140 6.50 17.36 0.15
C ILE A 140 5.03 17.64 0.40
N PRO A 141 4.51 18.84 0.05
CA PRO A 141 3.09 19.13 0.20
C PRO A 141 2.28 18.21 -0.71
N LEU A 142 1.21 17.65 -0.19
CA LEU A 142 0.25 16.86 -0.93
C LEU A 142 -0.90 17.75 -1.41
N GLN A 143 -1.29 17.59 -2.67
CA GLN A 143 -2.46 18.29 -3.23
C GLN A 143 -3.77 17.55 -2.93
N ASN A 144 -3.72 16.22 -2.84
CA ASN A 144 -4.86 15.34 -2.59
C ASN A 144 -4.51 14.30 -1.52
N GLU A 145 -5.54 13.70 -0.94
CA GLU A 145 -5.35 12.51 -0.11
C GLU A 145 -4.64 11.42 -0.90
N MET A 146 -3.74 10.72 -0.23
CA MET A 146 -3.11 9.52 -0.78
C MET A 146 -3.14 8.38 0.20
N SER A 147 -3.26 7.19 -0.33
CA SER A 147 -3.13 5.93 0.41
C SER A 147 -2.13 5.03 -0.29
N HIS A 148 -1.68 3.98 0.40
CA HIS A 148 -0.91 2.88 -0.17
C HIS A 148 0.27 3.35 -1.05
N LEU A 149 1.29 3.90 -0.44
CA LEU A 149 2.46 4.44 -1.12
C LEU A 149 3.58 3.40 -1.31
N ALA A 150 4.36 3.52 -2.38
CA ALA A 150 5.52 2.70 -2.70
C ALA A 150 6.59 3.51 -3.42
N LEU A 151 7.83 3.54 -2.89
CA LEU A 151 8.99 4.09 -3.58
C LEU A 151 9.54 3.11 -4.62
N SER A 152 10.05 3.65 -5.73
CA SER A 152 10.89 2.90 -6.67
C SER A 152 12.19 2.45 -6.00
N ALA A 153 12.86 1.43 -6.57
CA ALA A 153 14.08 0.88 -6.01
C ALA A 153 15.18 1.94 -5.85
N ASP A 154 15.27 2.88 -6.80
CA ASP A 154 16.22 3.99 -6.77
C ASP A 154 15.79 5.18 -5.89
N GLY A 155 14.57 5.15 -5.33
CA GLY A 155 14.01 6.20 -4.47
C GLY A 155 13.61 7.48 -5.18
N ARG A 156 13.57 7.50 -6.54
CA ARG A 156 13.28 8.70 -7.32
C ARG A 156 11.82 8.85 -7.70
N MET A 157 11.08 7.74 -7.75
CA MET A 157 9.66 7.73 -8.10
C MET A 157 8.83 7.24 -6.93
N LEU A 158 7.66 7.83 -6.77
CA LEU A 158 6.65 7.42 -5.79
C LEU A 158 5.39 7.00 -6.54
N ALA A 159 4.95 5.77 -6.35
CA ALA A 159 3.62 5.31 -6.72
C ALA A 159 2.71 5.37 -5.50
N PHE A 160 1.49 5.81 -5.67
CA PHE A 160 0.49 5.89 -4.61
C PHE A 160 -0.92 5.78 -5.18
N VAL A 161 -1.86 5.54 -4.31
CA VAL A 161 -3.28 5.54 -4.66
C VAL A 161 -3.90 6.86 -4.23
N SER A 162 -4.59 7.52 -5.14
CA SER A 162 -5.35 8.75 -4.87
C SER A 162 -6.68 8.75 -5.62
N PRO A 163 -7.70 9.45 -5.09
CA PRO A 163 -8.94 9.62 -5.82
C PRO A 163 -8.69 10.43 -7.11
N ASP A 164 -9.21 9.95 -8.23
CA ASP A 164 -9.25 10.71 -9.47
C ASP A 164 -10.24 11.88 -9.34
N PRO A 165 -9.85 13.12 -9.63
CA PRO A 165 -10.72 14.28 -9.45
C PRO A 165 -12.01 14.23 -10.27
N ALA A 166 -12.01 13.53 -11.40
CA ALA A 166 -13.16 13.46 -12.31
C ALA A 166 -14.15 12.37 -11.92
N SER A 167 -13.68 11.19 -11.52
CA SER A 167 -14.51 10.01 -11.23
C SER A 167 -14.64 9.69 -9.75
N GLY A 168 -13.78 10.25 -8.89
CA GLY A 168 -13.67 9.88 -7.47
C GLY A 168 -13.11 8.48 -7.22
N ALA A 169 -12.85 7.71 -8.27
CA ALA A 169 -12.30 6.37 -8.15
C ALA A 169 -10.83 6.40 -7.70
N ASN A 170 -10.46 5.46 -6.84
CA ASN A 170 -9.07 5.29 -6.45
C ASN A 170 -8.24 4.81 -7.64
N MET A 171 -7.23 5.60 -8.03
CA MET A 171 -6.34 5.33 -9.17
C MET A 171 -4.90 5.24 -8.69
N VAL A 172 -4.07 4.49 -9.44
CA VAL A 172 -2.61 4.58 -9.26
C VAL A 172 -2.13 5.89 -9.84
N SER A 173 -1.46 6.67 -9.02
CA SER A 173 -0.78 7.89 -9.39
C SER A 173 0.72 7.72 -9.20
N VAL A 174 1.52 8.33 -10.07
CA VAL A 174 2.98 8.33 -9.96
C VAL A 174 3.51 9.75 -9.94
N GLN A 175 4.53 9.98 -9.14
CA GLN A 175 5.17 11.28 -8.97
C GLN A 175 6.67 11.10 -8.84
N ARG A 176 7.45 11.97 -9.46
CA ARG A 176 8.88 12.04 -9.20
C ARG A 176 9.11 12.74 -7.86
N VAL A 177 9.88 12.12 -6.99
CA VAL A 177 10.26 12.67 -5.68
C VAL A 177 10.95 14.02 -5.89
N GLY A 178 10.45 15.06 -5.21
CA GLY A 178 10.94 16.43 -5.38
C GLY A 178 10.34 17.20 -6.57
N SER A 179 9.43 16.63 -7.34
CA SER A 179 8.69 17.30 -8.41
C SER A 179 7.21 17.48 -8.05
N PRO A 180 6.54 18.58 -8.39
CA PRO A 180 5.13 18.78 -8.11
C PRO A 180 4.19 18.02 -9.06
N GLY A 181 4.70 17.50 -10.18
CA GLY A 181 3.88 16.86 -11.21
C GLY A 181 3.43 15.45 -10.79
N VAL A 182 2.13 15.22 -10.79
CA VAL A 182 1.50 13.90 -10.56
C VAL A 182 0.91 13.41 -11.87
N SER A 183 1.18 12.16 -12.23
CA SER A 183 0.60 11.48 -13.39
C SER A 183 -0.31 10.35 -12.92
N VAL A 184 -1.59 10.39 -13.28
CA VAL A 184 -2.55 9.32 -13.02
C VAL A 184 -2.41 8.28 -14.12
N LEU A 185 -2.33 6.99 -13.75
CA LEU A 185 -2.26 5.89 -14.71
C LEU A 185 -3.68 5.44 -15.11
N PRO A 186 -4.09 5.61 -16.38
CA PRO A 186 -5.42 5.23 -16.83
C PRO A 186 -5.69 3.73 -16.71
N GLY A 187 -6.94 3.33 -16.45
CA GLY A 187 -7.33 1.92 -16.33
C GLY A 187 -7.01 1.27 -14.97
N THR A 188 -6.59 2.05 -13.99
CA THR A 188 -6.24 1.55 -12.65
C THR A 188 -7.33 1.82 -11.59
N ALA A 189 -8.58 2.02 -12.01
CA ALA A 189 -9.70 2.25 -11.09
C ALA A 189 -9.82 1.12 -10.04
N GLY A 190 -10.14 1.49 -8.80
CA GLY A 190 -10.21 0.55 -7.68
C GLY A 190 -8.86 0.07 -7.16
N ALA A 191 -7.76 0.71 -7.55
CA ALA A 191 -6.41 0.29 -7.19
C ALA A 191 -6.14 0.34 -5.68
N SER A 192 -5.32 -0.61 -5.21
CA SER A 192 -4.76 -0.65 -3.86
C SER A 192 -3.37 -1.27 -3.86
N TYR A 193 -2.55 -0.91 -2.86
CA TYR A 193 -1.23 -1.49 -2.57
C TYR A 193 -0.31 -1.61 -3.79
N PRO A 194 0.03 -0.48 -4.46
CA PRO A 194 0.94 -0.50 -5.60
C PRO A 194 2.35 -0.92 -5.18
N PHE A 195 3.08 -1.57 -6.10
CA PHE A 195 4.50 -1.88 -5.94
C PHE A 195 5.20 -1.91 -7.30
N TRP A 196 6.49 -1.60 -7.29
CA TRP A 196 7.29 -1.41 -8.49
C TRP A 196 7.88 -2.69 -9.07
N SER A 197 8.07 -2.73 -10.38
CA SER A 197 9.02 -3.66 -11.00
C SER A 197 10.46 -3.23 -10.68
N PRO A 198 11.43 -4.16 -10.68
CA PRO A 198 12.83 -3.86 -10.32
C PRO A 198 13.55 -2.89 -11.28
N ASP A 199 13.02 -2.72 -12.48
CA ASP A 199 13.51 -1.81 -13.53
C ASP A 199 12.75 -0.47 -13.56
N ASP A 200 11.83 -0.27 -12.60
CA ASP A 200 10.96 0.90 -12.48
C ASP A 200 10.09 1.15 -13.74
N ALA A 201 9.94 0.17 -14.64
CA ALA A 201 9.17 0.32 -15.88
C ALA A 201 7.67 0.04 -15.70
N TYR A 202 7.30 -0.72 -14.67
CA TYR A 202 5.92 -1.12 -14.38
C TYR A 202 5.56 -0.86 -12.92
N VAL A 203 4.25 -0.64 -12.71
CA VAL A 203 3.63 -0.68 -11.37
C VAL A 203 2.63 -1.84 -11.35
N ALA A 204 2.77 -2.74 -10.37
CA ALA A 204 1.77 -3.75 -10.07
C ALA A 204 0.86 -3.25 -8.94
N PHE A 205 -0.41 -3.67 -8.95
CA PHE A 205 -1.44 -3.21 -8.01
C PHE A 205 -2.59 -4.23 -7.95
N PHE A 206 -3.42 -4.11 -6.92
CA PHE A 206 -4.64 -4.91 -6.78
C PHE A 206 -5.85 -4.07 -7.15
N ALA A 207 -6.73 -4.62 -7.97
CA ALA A 207 -8.04 -4.03 -8.32
C ALA A 207 -8.98 -5.14 -8.82
N ASP A 208 -10.27 -5.02 -8.57
CA ASP A 208 -11.34 -5.93 -9.03
C ASP A 208 -11.06 -7.39 -8.69
N GLY A 209 -10.56 -7.66 -7.48
CA GLY A 209 -10.21 -9.00 -7.04
C GLY A 209 -9.05 -9.66 -7.79
N LYS A 210 -8.19 -8.88 -8.44
CA LYS A 210 -7.07 -9.34 -9.27
C LYS A 210 -5.78 -8.60 -8.94
N LEU A 211 -4.66 -9.27 -9.10
CA LEU A 211 -3.34 -8.66 -9.20
C LEU A 211 -3.12 -8.28 -10.67
N LYS A 212 -2.82 -7.01 -10.91
CA LYS A 212 -2.61 -6.42 -12.24
C LYS A 212 -1.26 -5.72 -12.29
N LYS A 213 -0.72 -5.47 -13.49
CA LYS A 213 0.42 -4.58 -13.72
C LYS A 213 0.12 -3.61 -14.87
N ILE A 214 0.73 -2.45 -14.84
CA ILE A 214 0.63 -1.43 -15.89
C ILE A 214 2.02 -0.83 -16.15
N ALA A 215 2.33 -0.56 -17.42
CA ALA A 215 3.56 0.14 -17.79
C ALA A 215 3.44 1.65 -17.48
N LEU A 216 4.54 2.28 -17.05
CA LEU A 216 4.58 3.74 -16.87
C LEU A 216 4.36 4.50 -18.18
N SER A 217 4.71 3.91 -19.31
CA SER A 217 4.43 4.46 -20.65
C SER A 217 2.94 4.45 -21.02
N GLY A 218 2.08 3.87 -20.16
CA GLY A 218 0.64 3.73 -20.41
C GLY A 218 0.27 2.39 -21.05
N GLY A 219 -0.99 2.26 -21.43
CA GLY A 219 -1.59 1.05 -22.00
C GLY A 219 -2.62 0.41 -21.07
N ALA A 220 -3.22 -0.70 -21.49
CA ALA A 220 -4.18 -1.43 -20.69
C ALA A 220 -3.47 -2.26 -19.61
N PRO A 221 -3.99 -2.30 -18.37
CA PRO A 221 -3.43 -3.15 -17.33
C PRO A 221 -3.52 -4.64 -17.71
N GLN A 222 -2.45 -5.38 -17.45
CA GLN A 222 -2.38 -6.83 -17.64
C GLN A 222 -2.73 -7.54 -16.33
N ILE A 223 -3.63 -8.53 -16.38
CA ILE A 223 -3.96 -9.40 -15.25
C ILE A 223 -2.85 -10.43 -15.07
N LEU A 224 -2.38 -10.61 -13.84
CA LEU A 224 -1.35 -11.59 -13.47
C LEU A 224 -1.93 -12.77 -12.69
N ALA A 225 -2.87 -12.52 -11.77
CA ALA A 225 -3.46 -13.55 -10.91
C ALA A 225 -4.79 -13.08 -10.31
N THR A 226 -5.59 -14.03 -9.82
CA THR A 226 -6.72 -13.73 -8.92
C THR A 226 -6.19 -13.37 -7.53
N ALA A 227 -6.73 -12.29 -6.94
CA ALA A 227 -6.36 -11.79 -5.62
C ALA A 227 -7.55 -11.06 -5.00
N THR A 228 -8.49 -11.81 -4.44
CA THR A 228 -9.81 -11.33 -3.98
C THR A 228 -9.73 -10.28 -2.87
N SER A 229 -8.68 -10.32 -2.06
CA SER A 229 -8.43 -9.36 -0.98
C SER A 229 -6.93 -9.18 -0.76
N GLY A 230 -6.23 -8.65 -1.76
CA GLY A 230 -4.78 -8.51 -1.76
C GLY A 230 -4.25 -7.73 -0.55
N ARG A 231 -3.11 -8.18 -0.03
CA ARG A 231 -2.40 -7.56 1.10
C ARG A 231 -0.93 -7.37 0.79
N GLY A 232 -0.67 -6.63 -0.31
CA GLY A 232 0.68 -6.30 -0.76
C GLY A 232 1.36 -7.34 -1.63
N GLY A 233 2.35 -6.89 -2.35
CA GLY A 233 3.19 -7.70 -3.22
C GLY A 233 4.59 -7.11 -3.34
N ALA A 234 5.52 -7.90 -3.85
CA ALA A 234 6.87 -7.50 -4.17
C ALA A 234 7.31 -8.16 -5.48
N TRP A 235 8.06 -7.42 -6.30
CA TRP A 235 8.55 -7.89 -7.58
C TRP A 235 10.07 -8.02 -7.53
N GLY A 236 10.57 -9.26 -7.59
CA GLY A 236 11.98 -9.59 -7.53
C GLY A 236 12.70 -9.42 -8.86
N ARG A 237 14.02 -9.21 -8.82
CA ARG A 237 14.91 -9.01 -9.99
C ARG A 237 14.94 -10.19 -10.96
N ARG A 238 14.52 -11.39 -10.53
CA ARG A 238 14.43 -12.60 -11.37
C ARG A 238 13.07 -12.72 -12.11
N GLY A 239 12.23 -11.68 -12.11
CA GLY A 239 10.93 -11.68 -12.76
C GLY A 239 9.86 -12.46 -12.00
N VAL A 240 10.09 -12.78 -10.73
CA VAL A 240 9.12 -13.42 -9.82
C VAL A 240 8.42 -12.35 -9.00
N ILE A 241 7.09 -12.45 -8.91
CA ILE A 241 6.26 -11.62 -8.04
C ILE A 241 5.77 -12.49 -6.89
N ILE A 242 5.96 -12.02 -5.65
CA ILE A 242 5.39 -12.62 -4.43
C ILE A 242 4.27 -11.71 -3.97
N PHE A 243 3.11 -12.25 -3.62
CA PHE A 243 1.96 -11.46 -3.21
C PHE A 243 1.04 -12.22 -2.25
N SER A 244 0.29 -11.46 -1.47
CA SER A 244 -0.82 -11.99 -0.68
C SER A 244 -2.11 -11.87 -1.48
N ALA A 245 -2.74 -12.98 -1.79
CA ALA A 245 -3.96 -13.00 -2.61
C ALA A 245 -5.25 -12.74 -1.81
N GLN A 246 -5.20 -12.99 -0.49
CA GLN A 246 -6.37 -12.97 0.41
C GLN A 246 -6.04 -12.26 1.71
N ALA A 247 -7.06 -11.81 2.44
CA ALA A 247 -6.91 -11.19 3.76
C ALA A 247 -6.31 -12.15 4.80
N ALA A 248 -6.68 -13.43 4.73
CA ALA A 248 -6.12 -14.53 5.51
C ALA A 248 -5.55 -15.58 4.56
N GLY A 249 -4.40 -16.16 4.88
CA GLY A 249 -3.75 -17.19 4.08
C GLY A 249 -2.26 -16.93 3.87
N TRP A 250 -1.69 -17.67 2.97
CA TRP A 250 -0.27 -17.68 2.64
C TRP A 250 0.09 -16.72 1.50
N LEU A 251 1.38 -16.51 1.30
CA LEU A 251 1.90 -15.83 0.11
C LEU A 251 1.90 -16.78 -1.08
N SER A 252 1.58 -16.24 -2.24
CA SER A 252 1.71 -16.92 -3.53
C SER A 252 2.84 -16.29 -4.33
N LYS A 253 3.40 -17.05 -5.27
CA LYS A 253 4.33 -16.54 -6.28
C LYS A 253 3.80 -16.78 -7.68
N VAL A 254 4.09 -15.83 -8.57
CA VAL A 254 3.71 -15.84 -9.98
C VAL A 254 4.84 -15.19 -10.80
N ASN A 255 5.05 -15.61 -12.03
CA ASN A 255 5.96 -14.91 -12.93
C ASN A 255 5.37 -13.56 -13.37
N ALA A 256 6.23 -12.64 -13.78
CA ALA A 256 5.81 -11.31 -14.24
C ALA A 256 4.93 -11.32 -15.52
N ASP A 257 4.86 -12.42 -16.22
CA ASP A 257 3.97 -12.66 -17.37
C ASP A 257 2.61 -13.28 -16.99
N GLY A 258 2.41 -13.59 -15.69
CA GLY A 258 1.22 -14.27 -15.18
C GLY A 258 1.30 -15.79 -15.15
N SER A 259 2.39 -16.38 -15.61
CA SER A 259 2.60 -17.84 -15.59
C SER A 259 3.08 -18.35 -14.23
N ASN A 260 3.02 -19.66 -13.99
CA ASN A 260 3.56 -20.36 -12.83
C ASN A 260 3.02 -19.86 -11.47
N LEU A 261 1.71 -19.60 -11.39
CA LEU A 261 1.06 -19.27 -10.13
C LEU A 261 1.06 -20.49 -9.18
N VAL A 262 1.75 -20.39 -8.05
CA VAL A 262 1.81 -21.45 -7.03
C VAL A 262 1.80 -20.87 -5.63
N PRO A 263 1.25 -21.59 -4.61
CA PRO A 263 1.44 -21.26 -3.21
C PRO A 263 2.94 -21.25 -2.86
N LEU A 264 3.33 -20.37 -1.93
CA LEU A 264 4.73 -20.23 -1.52
C LEU A 264 4.96 -20.56 -0.04
N THR A 265 4.10 -20.09 0.84
CA THR A 265 4.28 -20.22 2.29
C THR A 265 3.18 -21.06 2.96
N ASP A 266 2.47 -21.86 2.19
CA ASP A 266 1.34 -22.71 2.63
C ASP A 266 1.76 -23.80 3.63
N LYS A 267 3.00 -24.29 3.53
CA LYS A 267 3.53 -25.38 4.39
C LYS A 267 4.12 -24.90 5.71
N LEU A 268 4.24 -23.59 5.91
CA LEU A 268 4.97 -23.04 7.06
C LEU A 268 4.19 -23.03 8.37
N PHE A 269 2.87 -23.18 8.31
CA PHE A 269 2.02 -23.02 9.47
C PHE A 269 0.93 -24.09 9.55
N ASP A 270 0.56 -24.38 10.79
CA ASP A 270 -0.54 -25.26 11.09
C ASP A 270 -1.84 -24.74 10.46
N SER A 271 -2.43 -25.55 9.58
CA SER A 271 -3.68 -25.22 8.87
C SER A 271 -4.88 -25.04 9.80
N SER A 272 -4.77 -25.44 11.08
CA SER A 272 -5.79 -25.20 12.10
C SER A 272 -5.81 -23.77 12.65
N LYS A 273 -4.83 -22.92 12.27
CA LYS A 273 -4.71 -21.53 12.71
C LYS A 273 -4.93 -20.60 11.55
N THR A 274 -5.77 -19.58 11.70
CA THR A 274 -5.93 -18.52 10.71
C THR A 274 -4.72 -17.63 10.73
N VAL A 275 -3.83 -17.84 9.80
CA VAL A 275 -2.62 -17.06 9.62
C VAL A 275 -2.79 -16.17 8.40
N SER A 276 -2.28 -14.96 8.48
CA SER A 276 -2.21 -14.04 7.35
C SER A 276 -0.76 -13.67 7.11
N HIS A 277 -0.24 -14.07 5.95
CA HIS A 277 1.05 -13.65 5.46
C HIS A 277 0.85 -12.49 4.50
N ARG A 278 1.51 -11.36 4.74
CA ARG A 278 1.30 -10.12 3.99
C ARG A 278 2.54 -9.26 3.88
N TRP A 279 2.48 -8.25 3.03
CA TRP A 279 3.50 -7.22 2.88
C TRP A 279 4.88 -7.79 2.57
N PRO A 280 5.06 -8.62 1.54
CA PRO A 280 6.37 -9.13 1.18
C PRO A 280 7.26 -7.99 0.66
N VAL A 281 8.57 -8.09 0.93
CA VAL A 281 9.62 -7.21 0.41
C VAL A 281 10.83 -8.06 0.06
N PHE A 282 11.28 -8.05 -1.20
CA PHE A 282 12.48 -8.77 -1.61
C PHE A 282 13.75 -8.16 -1.01
N LEU A 283 14.70 -9.02 -0.70
CA LEU A 283 16.07 -8.65 -0.41
C LEU A 283 16.89 -8.55 -1.70
N PRO A 284 18.07 -7.88 -1.69
CA PRO A 284 18.83 -7.58 -2.90
C PRO A 284 19.29 -8.79 -3.71
N ASP A 285 19.37 -9.98 -3.09
CA ASP A 285 19.75 -11.23 -3.76
C ASP A 285 18.65 -11.78 -4.68
N GLY A 286 17.39 -11.25 -4.55
CA GLY A 286 16.23 -11.70 -5.31
C GLY A 286 15.80 -13.14 -5.04
N GLU A 287 16.28 -13.73 -3.95
CA GLU A 287 15.95 -15.08 -3.47
C GLU A 287 15.28 -15.05 -2.12
N HIS A 288 15.77 -14.22 -1.21
CA HIS A 288 15.18 -14.03 0.10
C HIS A 288 14.24 -12.83 0.13
N PHE A 289 13.26 -12.88 1.03
CA PHE A 289 12.31 -11.81 1.23
C PHE A 289 11.89 -11.70 2.70
N LEU A 290 11.39 -10.54 3.06
CA LEU A 290 10.76 -10.26 4.35
C LEU A 290 9.24 -10.26 4.17
N PHE A 291 8.50 -10.67 5.18
CA PHE A 291 7.05 -10.54 5.18
C PHE A 291 6.50 -10.45 6.61
N MET A 292 5.33 -9.87 6.74
CA MET A 292 4.61 -9.79 8.01
C MET A 292 3.69 -10.99 8.15
N THR A 293 3.69 -11.59 9.35
CA THR A 293 2.72 -12.62 9.72
C THR A 293 1.83 -12.11 10.84
N LEU A 294 0.54 -12.38 10.71
CA LEU A 294 -0.47 -12.12 11.73
C LEU A 294 -1.26 -13.38 11.98
N THR A 295 -1.74 -13.54 13.21
CA THR A 295 -2.88 -14.39 13.51
C THR A 295 -4.04 -13.47 13.88
N PHE A 296 -5.26 -13.86 13.56
CA PHE A 296 -6.46 -13.17 14.01
C PHE A 296 -6.85 -13.60 15.42
N SER A 297 -5.95 -14.29 16.14
CA SER A 297 -6.09 -14.67 17.52
C SER A 297 -5.67 -13.51 18.44
N ASN A 298 -6.56 -13.09 19.33
CA ASN A 298 -6.27 -12.08 20.36
C ASN A 298 -5.42 -12.62 21.53
N ASN A 299 -4.90 -13.84 21.45
CA ASN A 299 -3.97 -14.34 22.44
C ASN A 299 -2.65 -13.56 22.33
N VAL A 300 -2.37 -12.78 23.37
CA VAL A 300 -1.17 -11.93 23.50
C VAL A 300 0.14 -12.74 23.48
N THR A 301 0.06 -14.06 23.63
CA THR A 301 1.17 -15.01 23.47
C THR A 301 1.29 -15.52 22.04
N ASP A 302 0.98 -14.67 21.05
CA ASP A 302 0.99 -15.07 19.65
C ASP A 302 2.41 -15.30 19.15
N ASP A 303 2.85 -16.55 19.22
CA ASP A 303 4.17 -16.98 18.74
C ASP A 303 4.37 -16.81 17.23
N TYR A 304 3.35 -16.37 16.49
CA TYR A 304 3.38 -16.25 15.03
C TYR A 304 3.48 -14.81 14.53
N ARG A 305 3.03 -13.80 15.29
CA ARG A 305 3.05 -12.43 14.83
C ARG A 305 4.46 -11.87 14.75
N GLY A 306 4.73 -11.07 13.70
CA GLY A 306 6.00 -10.38 13.50
C GLY A 306 6.51 -10.45 12.08
N VAL A 307 7.71 -9.93 11.86
CA VAL A 307 8.39 -10.02 10.57
C VAL A 307 9.18 -11.32 10.47
N TYR A 308 9.01 -11.97 9.33
CA TYR A 308 9.68 -13.21 8.95
C TYR A 308 10.67 -12.96 7.81
N PHE A 309 11.72 -13.73 7.82
CA PHE A 309 12.68 -13.88 6.73
C PHE A 309 12.37 -15.20 6.02
N GLY A 310 12.03 -15.13 4.74
CA GLY A 310 11.66 -16.27 3.90
C GLY A 310 12.51 -16.37 2.65
N SER A 311 12.39 -17.53 1.96
CA SER A 311 13.04 -17.76 0.67
C SER A 311 12.00 -18.18 -0.38
N ILE A 312 12.31 -18.02 -1.66
CA ILE A 312 11.45 -18.45 -2.78
C ILE A 312 11.29 -19.98 -2.85
N SER A 313 12.06 -20.75 -2.07
CA SER A 313 11.89 -22.20 -1.88
C SER A 313 10.79 -22.56 -0.88
N GLY A 314 10.31 -21.57 -0.09
CA GLY A 314 9.22 -21.73 0.84
C GLY A 314 9.62 -21.83 2.32
N ASP A 315 10.91 -21.82 2.64
CA ASP A 315 11.39 -21.80 4.03
C ASP A 315 11.25 -20.40 4.63
N ALA A 316 10.93 -20.32 5.93
CA ALA A 316 10.93 -19.05 6.65
C ALA A 316 11.18 -19.20 8.14
N LYS A 317 11.66 -18.10 8.77
CA LYS A 317 11.85 -17.98 10.21
C LYS A 317 11.48 -16.58 10.70
N ARG A 318 10.92 -16.49 11.89
CA ARG A 318 10.59 -15.22 12.54
C ARG A 318 11.86 -14.53 13.02
N ILE A 319 12.01 -13.24 12.68
CA ILE A 319 13.21 -12.45 13.00
C ILE A 319 12.91 -11.20 13.83
N ALA A 320 11.69 -10.65 13.76
CA ALA A 320 11.30 -9.48 14.54
C ALA A 320 9.86 -9.66 15.10
N PRO A 321 9.71 -10.33 16.25
CA PRO A 321 8.40 -10.60 16.86
C PRO A 321 7.67 -9.34 17.34
N GLN A 322 8.40 -8.27 17.64
CA GLN A 322 7.87 -6.97 18.09
C GLN A 322 7.33 -6.10 16.95
N ALA A 323 7.50 -6.50 15.70
CA ALA A 323 7.04 -5.73 14.55
C ALA A 323 5.52 -5.76 14.44
N MET A 324 4.93 -4.58 14.17
CA MET A 324 3.48 -4.37 14.07
C MET A 324 3.03 -3.97 12.66
N SER A 325 3.94 -3.90 11.68
CA SER A 325 3.62 -3.41 10.33
C SER A 325 4.38 -4.15 9.24
N ASN A 326 4.07 -3.80 7.97
CA ASN A 326 4.89 -4.14 6.81
C ASN A 326 6.38 -3.90 7.10
N PRO A 327 7.28 -4.79 6.66
CA PRO A 327 8.70 -4.56 6.70
C PRO A 327 9.17 -3.61 5.59
N GLY A 328 10.31 -2.96 5.81
CA GLY A 328 11.13 -2.31 4.78
C GLY A 328 12.58 -2.79 4.91
N TYR A 329 13.36 -2.72 3.85
CA TYR A 329 14.78 -3.09 3.88
C TYR A 329 15.61 -2.09 3.08
N ALA A 330 16.71 -1.63 3.67
CA ALA A 330 17.76 -0.89 2.98
C ALA A 330 19.09 -0.96 3.75
N ASN A 331 20.21 -0.98 3.03
CA ASN A 331 21.56 -0.81 3.57
C ASN A 331 21.88 -1.72 4.79
N GLY A 332 21.35 -2.95 4.81
CA GLY A 332 21.57 -3.89 5.92
C GLY A 332 20.71 -3.61 7.15
N TYR A 333 19.60 -2.91 7.00
CA TYR A 333 18.64 -2.65 8.07
C TYR A 333 17.24 -3.11 7.69
N LEU A 334 16.56 -3.75 8.66
CA LEU A 334 15.13 -3.99 8.66
C LEU A 334 14.43 -2.80 9.31
N PHE A 335 13.41 -2.28 8.63
CA PHE A 335 12.52 -1.22 9.12
C PHE A 335 11.13 -1.79 9.42
N TYR A 336 10.53 -1.37 10.53
CA TYR A 336 9.17 -1.76 10.92
C TYR A 336 8.60 -0.78 11.95
N LEU A 337 7.28 -0.75 12.13
CA LEU A 337 6.65 -0.03 13.24
C LEU A 337 6.60 -0.93 14.48
N ASP A 338 6.89 -0.35 15.63
CA ASP A 338 6.69 -1.00 16.95
C ASP A 338 5.24 -0.83 17.44
N ASP A 339 4.97 -1.29 18.65
CA ASP A 339 3.66 -1.18 19.32
C ASP A 339 3.21 0.29 19.55
N LYS A 340 4.15 1.22 19.61
CA LYS A 340 3.91 2.67 19.71
C LYS A 340 3.73 3.35 18.35
N LYS A 341 3.74 2.57 17.24
CA LYS A 341 3.68 3.07 15.86
C LYS A 341 4.87 3.94 15.49
N SER A 342 6.00 3.77 16.18
CA SER A 342 7.27 4.40 15.85
C SER A 342 8.03 3.56 14.83
N LEU A 343 8.57 4.19 13.80
CA LEU A 343 9.42 3.51 12.81
C LEU A 343 10.78 3.20 13.43
N ARG A 344 11.11 1.92 13.47
CA ARG A 344 12.37 1.38 13.99
C ARG A 344 13.24 0.84 12.87
N ALA A 345 14.55 0.90 13.06
CA ALA A 345 15.56 0.27 12.21
C ALA A 345 16.44 -0.64 13.06
N ILE A 346 16.59 -1.90 12.66
CA ILE A 346 17.48 -2.88 13.29
C ILE A 346 18.41 -3.49 12.25
N ARG A 347 19.67 -3.73 12.59
CA ARG A 347 20.61 -4.37 11.66
C ARG A 347 20.15 -5.77 11.29
N LEU A 348 20.19 -6.07 9.99
CA LEU A 348 19.82 -7.36 9.41
C LEU A 348 20.94 -7.86 8.50
N ASP A 349 21.41 -9.07 8.76
CA ASP A 349 22.21 -9.82 7.79
C ASP A 349 21.25 -10.43 6.75
N PRO A 350 21.23 -9.92 5.50
CA PRO A 350 20.28 -10.35 4.49
C PRO A 350 20.55 -11.76 3.96
N SER A 351 21.77 -12.30 4.18
CA SER A 351 22.12 -13.65 3.72
C SER A 351 21.70 -14.74 4.73
N ARG A 352 21.66 -14.38 6.00
CA ARG A 352 21.33 -15.32 7.10
C ARG A 352 19.97 -15.05 7.73
N GLY A 353 19.36 -13.90 7.46
CA GLY A 353 18.13 -13.47 8.11
C GLY A 353 18.31 -13.39 9.63
N THR A 354 19.41 -12.82 10.10
CA THR A 354 19.67 -12.60 11.53
C THR A 354 19.70 -11.12 11.84
N VAL A 355 19.00 -10.73 12.90
CA VAL A 355 19.03 -9.34 13.40
C VAL A 355 20.06 -9.21 14.50
N ALA A 356 20.68 -8.03 14.63
CA ALA A 356 21.74 -7.75 15.61
C ALA A 356 21.60 -6.35 16.20
N GLY A 357 21.94 -6.23 17.49
CA GLY A 357 21.89 -4.96 18.24
C GLY A 357 20.46 -4.51 18.57
N ASP A 358 20.35 -3.30 19.09
CA ASP A 358 19.08 -2.70 19.47
C ASP A 358 18.41 -1.96 18.31
N ALA A 359 17.09 -2.00 18.27
CA ALA A 359 16.31 -1.27 17.29
C ALA A 359 16.36 0.24 17.55
N GLN A 360 16.90 0.99 16.60
CA GLN A 360 17.02 2.45 16.65
C GLN A 360 15.72 3.13 16.23
N LEU A 361 15.38 4.25 16.87
CA LEU A 361 14.27 5.09 16.47
C LEU A 361 14.63 5.86 15.19
N VAL A 362 13.80 5.72 14.17
CA VAL A 362 13.87 6.52 12.94
C VAL A 362 12.94 7.74 13.03
N THR A 363 11.66 7.51 13.32
CA THR A 363 10.65 8.57 13.56
C THR A 363 9.48 8.00 14.35
N ASP A 364 8.73 8.85 15.04
CA ASP A 364 7.60 8.49 15.90
C ASP A 364 6.22 8.87 15.34
N GLN A 365 6.16 9.37 14.10
CA GLN A 365 4.95 9.96 13.51
C GLN A 365 4.56 9.28 12.19
N VAL A 366 4.52 7.97 12.15
CA VAL A 366 4.09 7.25 10.94
C VAL A 366 2.65 6.84 11.04
N GLY A 367 1.86 7.18 10.01
CA GLY A 367 0.48 6.72 9.89
C GLY A 367 0.41 5.20 9.89
N PHE A 368 -0.62 4.66 10.54
CA PHE A 368 -0.79 3.22 10.67
C PHE A 368 -2.26 2.83 10.47
N GLN A 369 -2.50 1.80 9.68
CA GLN A 369 -3.83 1.24 9.45
C GLN A 369 -3.95 -0.08 10.22
N PRO A 370 -4.59 -0.08 11.40
CA PRO A 370 -4.60 -1.24 12.30
C PRO A 370 -5.33 -2.44 11.72
N SER A 371 -6.43 -2.25 10.99
CA SER A 371 -7.23 -3.33 10.39
C SER A 371 -6.45 -4.25 9.45
N VAL A 372 -5.36 -3.74 8.87
CA VAL A 372 -4.51 -4.48 7.93
C VAL A 372 -3.06 -4.55 8.37
N TYR A 373 -2.71 -3.97 9.53
CA TYR A 373 -1.34 -3.88 10.04
C TYR A 373 -0.38 -3.29 8.99
N TRP A 374 -0.78 -2.18 8.42
CA TRP A 374 0.00 -1.48 7.42
C TRP A 374 0.48 -0.13 7.94
N GLY A 375 1.80 0.06 7.95
CA GLY A 375 2.45 1.33 8.22
C GLY A 375 2.58 2.12 6.93
N ALA A 376 2.20 3.40 6.97
CA ALA A 376 2.23 4.28 5.81
C ALA A 376 3.64 4.77 5.50
N PHE A 377 4.56 3.84 5.27
CA PHE A 377 5.92 4.14 4.87
C PHE A 377 6.41 3.19 3.77
N SER A 378 7.38 3.65 3.01
CA SER A 378 8.12 2.84 2.04
C SER A 378 9.60 3.17 2.11
N VAL A 379 10.43 2.17 1.89
CA VAL A 379 11.88 2.25 1.95
C VAL A 379 12.45 1.84 0.60
N ALA A 380 13.25 2.71 -0.02
CA ALA A 380 13.98 2.41 -1.24
C ALA A 380 15.33 1.73 -0.93
N GLU A 381 15.88 0.99 -1.90
CA GLU A 381 17.16 0.27 -1.73
C GLU A 381 18.33 1.20 -1.35
N ASN A 382 18.29 2.47 -1.79
CA ASN A 382 19.29 3.49 -1.47
C ASN A 382 19.18 4.08 -0.05
N GLY A 383 18.19 3.63 0.75
CA GLY A 383 17.96 4.11 2.13
C GLY A 383 17.06 5.35 2.22
N THR A 384 16.48 5.80 1.12
CA THR A 384 15.43 6.82 1.16
C THR A 384 14.16 6.24 1.77
N ILE A 385 13.58 6.94 2.73
CA ILE A 385 12.29 6.59 3.34
C ILE A 385 11.30 7.69 2.99
N VAL A 386 10.11 7.30 2.55
CA VAL A 386 8.94 8.17 2.51
C VAL A 386 7.91 7.67 3.49
N TYR A 387 7.25 8.57 4.21
CA TYR A 387 6.13 8.21 5.07
C TYR A 387 5.04 9.27 5.08
N ASN A 388 3.81 8.82 5.32
CA ASN A 388 2.66 9.68 5.51
C ASN A 388 2.26 9.63 7.00
N PRO A 389 2.31 10.75 7.73
CA PRO A 389 1.95 10.77 9.15
C PRO A 389 0.44 10.66 9.40
N THR A 390 -0.40 10.87 8.39
CA THR A 390 -1.87 10.97 8.53
C THR A 390 -2.65 9.76 8.01
N VAL A 391 -2.02 8.78 7.38
CA VAL A 391 -2.71 7.59 6.89
C VAL A 391 -3.20 6.71 8.05
N GLY A 392 -4.40 6.17 7.90
CA GLY A 392 -5.06 5.31 8.89
C GLY A 392 -6.10 6.02 9.73
N ALA A 393 -6.09 7.35 9.76
CA ALA A 393 -7.12 8.16 10.41
C ALA A 393 -8.10 8.75 9.38
N GLY A 394 -8.58 7.95 8.44
CA GLY A 394 -9.62 8.37 7.51
C GLY A 394 -10.85 8.88 8.27
N LEU A 395 -10.76 10.14 8.74
CA LEU A 395 -11.87 10.77 9.40
C LEU A 395 -13.04 10.84 8.46
N SER A 396 -14.17 10.38 8.90
CA SER A 396 -15.41 10.42 8.15
C SER A 396 -16.49 11.19 8.90
N ALA A 397 -17.52 11.58 8.20
CA ALA A 397 -18.68 12.26 8.73
C ALA A 397 -19.93 11.62 8.14
N LEU A 398 -20.90 11.38 8.98
CA LEU A 398 -22.23 10.97 8.55
C LEU A 398 -23.00 12.18 8.05
N THR A 399 -23.36 12.17 6.79
CA THR A 399 -24.00 13.31 6.13
C THR A 399 -25.31 12.89 5.47
N TRP A 400 -26.36 13.65 5.73
CA TRP A 400 -27.64 13.47 5.08
C TRP A 400 -27.67 14.07 3.69
N TYR A 401 -28.21 13.32 2.74
CA TYR A 401 -28.48 13.76 1.37
C TYR A 401 -29.93 13.50 1.00
N ASP A 402 -30.50 14.36 0.14
CA ASP A 402 -31.74 14.05 -0.56
C ASP A 402 -31.47 13.20 -1.82
N ARG A 403 -32.55 12.83 -2.53
CA ARG A 403 -32.44 12.02 -3.78
C ARG A 403 -31.69 12.72 -4.92
N ALA A 404 -31.60 14.04 -4.89
CA ALA A 404 -30.87 14.83 -5.88
C ALA A 404 -29.39 15.02 -5.51
N GLY A 405 -28.94 14.46 -4.39
CA GLY A 405 -27.56 14.59 -3.90
C GLY A 405 -27.28 15.92 -3.21
N LYS A 406 -28.33 16.68 -2.82
CA LYS A 406 -28.16 17.89 -2.03
C LYS A 406 -27.89 17.52 -0.58
N GLU A 407 -26.80 18.07 -0.03
CA GLU A 407 -26.47 17.92 1.38
C GLU A 407 -27.49 18.62 2.28
N LEU A 408 -28.06 17.88 3.23
CA LEU A 408 -29.08 18.36 4.15
C LEU A 408 -28.53 18.66 5.56
N GLY A 409 -27.35 18.17 5.87
CA GLY A 409 -26.71 18.36 7.17
C GLY A 409 -25.94 17.14 7.62
N ARG A 410 -25.21 17.28 8.71
CA ARG A 410 -24.36 16.23 9.28
C ARG A 410 -24.93 15.70 10.59
N VAL A 411 -24.65 14.44 10.91
CA VAL A 411 -24.99 13.78 12.16
C VAL A 411 -23.73 13.52 12.96
N GLY A 412 -23.75 13.97 14.22
CA GLY A 412 -22.65 13.74 15.16
C GLY A 412 -21.32 14.39 14.76
N GLU A 413 -20.26 13.94 15.40
CA GLU A 413 -18.91 14.45 15.21
C GLU A 413 -18.16 13.71 14.10
N ILE A 414 -17.09 14.35 13.63
CA ILE A 414 -16.13 13.72 12.70
C ILE A 414 -15.31 12.71 13.49
N GLY A 415 -15.17 11.51 12.95
CA GLY A 415 -14.45 10.41 13.59
C GLY A 415 -14.05 9.33 12.60
N VAL A 416 -13.51 8.25 13.08
CA VAL A 416 -13.35 7.01 12.28
C VAL A 416 -14.61 6.19 12.46
N LEU A 417 -15.57 6.38 11.55
CA LEU A 417 -16.94 5.84 11.62
C LEU A 417 -17.13 4.75 10.58
N SER A 418 -17.95 3.73 10.87
CA SER A 418 -18.36 2.69 9.92
C SER A 418 -19.77 2.15 10.24
N ASN A 419 -20.32 1.41 9.29
CA ASN A 419 -21.59 0.70 9.40
C ASN A 419 -22.76 1.54 9.98
N PRO A 420 -23.10 2.71 9.40
CA PRO A 420 -24.25 3.46 9.85
C PRO A 420 -25.53 2.68 9.54
N THR A 421 -26.40 2.49 10.54
CA THR A 421 -27.70 1.83 10.37
C THR A 421 -28.79 2.58 11.10
N LEU A 422 -29.85 2.93 10.37
CA LEU A 422 -31.02 3.62 10.92
C LEU A 422 -31.94 2.63 11.62
N SER A 423 -32.55 3.07 12.73
CA SER A 423 -33.63 2.31 13.34
C SER A 423 -34.87 2.25 12.41
N PRO A 424 -35.74 1.23 12.55
CA PRO A 424 -36.89 1.06 11.67
C PRO A 424 -37.89 2.24 11.64
N ASP A 425 -37.83 3.14 12.62
CA ASP A 425 -38.62 4.38 12.72
C ASP A 425 -37.86 5.64 12.25
N ASP A 426 -36.65 5.48 11.68
CA ASP A 426 -35.76 6.55 11.25
C ASP A 426 -35.38 7.55 12.40
N GLY A 427 -35.69 7.22 13.65
CA GLY A 427 -35.50 8.10 14.80
C GLY A 427 -34.12 7.98 15.48
N ARG A 428 -33.46 6.84 15.30
CA ARG A 428 -32.16 6.55 15.93
C ARG A 428 -31.18 5.99 14.88
N LEU A 429 -29.91 6.13 15.21
CA LEU A 429 -28.79 5.63 14.41
C LEU A 429 -27.90 4.75 15.29
N ALA A 430 -27.47 3.61 14.79
CA ALA A 430 -26.34 2.86 15.28
C ALA A 430 -25.15 3.04 14.34
N VAL A 431 -23.96 3.23 14.88
CA VAL A 431 -22.72 3.43 14.11
C VAL A 431 -21.53 2.90 14.89
N ASP A 432 -20.59 2.32 14.19
CA ASP A 432 -19.32 1.88 14.76
C ASP A 432 -18.38 3.08 14.85
N VAL A 433 -17.77 3.27 16.02
CA VAL A 433 -16.82 4.36 16.28
C VAL A 433 -15.50 3.76 16.77
N ALA A 434 -14.44 4.00 16.02
CA ALA A 434 -13.11 3.56 16.41
C ALA A 434 -12.47 4.58 17.37
N ASP A 435 -12.09 4.11 18.55
CA ASP A 435 -11.21 4.85 19.47
C ASP A 435 -9.74 4.56 19.09
N THR A 436 -9.12 5.51 18.39
CA THR A 436 -7.74 5.36 17.93
C THR A 436 -6.72 5.35 19.09
N LYS A 437 -7.09 5.83 20.27
CA LYS A 437 -6.22 5.82 21.47
C LYS A 437 -6.31 4.49 22.20
N ALA A 438 -7.54 3.99 22.39
CA ALA A 438 -7.77 2.70 23.04
C ALA A 438 -7.58 1.51 22.10
N ASN A 439 -7.43 1.77 20.78
CA ASN A 439 -7.29 0.75 19.72
C ASN A 439 -8.43 -0.29 19.74
N ASN A 440 -9.66 0.19 19.93
CA ASN A 440 -10.87 -0.63 19.87
C ASN A 440 -11.96 0.07 19.06
N ILE A 441 -12.97 -0.71 18.66
CA ILE A 441 -14.16 -0.20 17.96
C ILE A 441 -15.37 -0.55 18.80
N ASN A 442 -16.27 0.40 18.97
CA ASN A 442 -17.51 0.18 19.71
C ASN A 442 -18.70 0.77 18.96
N ILE A 443 -19.86 0.19 19.21
CA ILE A 443 -21.11 0.69 18.67
C ILE A 443 -21.61 1.84 19.55
N TRP A 444 -22.00 2.92 18.90
CA TRP A 444 -22.63 4.08 19.50
C TRP A 444 -24.06 4.25 18.95
N LEU A 445 -24.93 4.75 19.78
CA LEU A 445 -26.30 5.11 19.41
C LEU A 445 -26.46 6.62 19.42
N SER A 446 -27.14 7.14 18.41
CA SER A 446 -27.60 8.54 18.36
C SER A 446 -29.12 8.61 18.30
N ASP A 447 -29.71 9.49 19.08
CA ASP A 447 -31.09 9.96 18.91
C ASP A 447 -31.07 11.13 17.94
N LEU A 448 -31.58 10.91 16.72
CA LEU A 448 -31.51 11.87 15.62
C LEU A 448 -32.42 13.11 15.81
N LYS A 449 -33.39 13.05 16.74
CA LYS A 449 -34.26 14.17 17.07
C LYS A 449 -33.65 15.07 18.15
N ARG A 450 -32.92 14.45 19.10
CA ARG A 450 -32.34 15.14 20.25
C ARG A 450 -30.88 15.50 20.03
N ASP A 451 -30.28 15.04 18.96
CA ASP A 451 -28.83 15.15 18.66
C ASP A 451 -27.97 14.68 19.84
N THR A 452 -28.33 13.55 20.46
CA THR A 452 -27.59 12.96 21.54
C THR A 452 -26.86 11.71 21.08
N TYR A 453 -25.63 11.54 21.57
CA TYR A 453 -24.74 10.44 21.25
C TYR A 453 -24.37 9.68 22.51
N SER A 454 -24.51 8.37 22.51
CA SER A 454 -24.16 7.54 23.67
C SER A 454 -23.48 6.25 23.23
N ARG A 455 -22.47 5.83 23.98
CA ARG A 455 -21.81 4.55 23.76
C ARG A 455 -22.78 3.42 24.10
N PHE A 456 -22.90 2.43 23.21
CA PHE A 456 -23.80 1.29 23.37
C PHE A 456 -23.06 0.04 23.82
N THR A 457 -21.87 -0.23 23.30
CA THR A 457 -21.01 -1.34 23.74
C THR A 457 -19.79 -0.80 24.50
N PHE A 458 -19.33 -1.53 25.53
CA PHE A 458 -18.33 -1.02 26.48
C PHE A 458 -17.11 -1.94 26.63
N ASP A 459 -17.10 -3.07 25.94
CA ASP A 459 -16.03 -4.04 26.04
C ASP A 459 -14.72 -3.52 25.43
N SER A 460 -13.61 -4.11 25.82
CA SER A 460 -12.29 -3.84 25.21
C SER A 460 -12.11 -4.54 23.86
N SER A 461 -13.09 -5.34 23.46
CA SER A 461 -13.15 -6.04 22.17
C SER A 461 -13.61 -5.12 21.05
N GLU A 462 -13.44 -5.59 19.83
CA GLU A 462 -13.98 -4.92 18.64
C GLU A 462 -15.44 -5.33 18.44
N ASP A 463 -16.37 -4.39 18.70
CA ASP A 463 -17.80 -4.57 18.53
C ASP A 463 -18.26 -3.76 17.32
N VAL A 464 -18.79 -4.43 16.28
CA VAL A 464 -19.08 -3.82 14.97
C VAL A 464 -20.34 -4.35 14.30
N GLY A 465 -20.84 -3.62 13.31
CA GLY A 465 -21.91 -4.07 12.41
C GLY A 465 -23.25 -4.20 13.11
N GLY A 466 -23.64 -3.19 13.88
CA GLY A 466 -24.93 -3.18 14.59
C GLY A 466 -26.13 -3.19 13.66
N VAL A 467 -27.00 -4.21 13.77
CA VAL A 467 -28.24 -4.38 12.95
C VAL A 467 -29.46 -4.38 13.85
N TRP A 468 -30.38 -3.45 13.60
CA TRP A 468 -31.60 -3.29 14.35
C TRP A 468 -32.61 -4.42 14.10
N SER A 469 -33.28 -4.92 15.16
CA SER A 469 -34.48 -5.72 15.00
C SER A 469 -35.61 -4.89 14.37
N ARG A 470 -36.59 -5.56 13.77
CA ARG A 470 -37.70 -4.89 13.05
C ARG A 470 -38.55 -3.96 13.91
N ASP A 471 -38.63 -4.22 15.20
CA ASP A 471 -39.32 -3.38 16.20
C ASP A 471 -38.41 -2.33 16.86
N GLY A 472 -37.12 -2.33 16.52
CA GLY A 472 -36.11 -1.41 17.08
C GLY A 472 -35.77 -1.63 18.55
N SER A 473 -36.19 -2.76 19.14
CA SER A 473 -35.93 -3.09 20.55
C SER A 473 -34.57 -3.74 20.80
N LEU A 474 -34.00 -4.38 19.78
CA LEU A 474 -32.72 -5.12 19.86
C LEU A 474 -31.76 -4.65 18.78
N ILE A 475 -30.47 -4.83 19.07
CA ILE A 475 -29.39 -4.76 18.09
C ILE A 475 -28.59 -6.05 18.16
N ALA A 476 -28.41 -6.71 17.00
CA ALA A 476 -27.46 -7.76 16.79
C ALA A 476 -26.15 -7.19 16.29
N TYR A 477 -25.01 -7.66 16.76
CA TYR A 477 -23.71 -7.20 16.34
C TYR A 477 -22.65 -8.29 16.50
N ARG A 478 -21.56 -8.15 15.74
CA ARG A 478 -20.38 -8.97 15.87
C ARG A 478 -19.49 -8.42 16.99
N SER A 479 -18.94 -9.32 17.79
CA SER A 479 -17.91 -9.00 18.78
C SER A 479 -16.73 -9.94 18.67
N LEU A 480 -15.53 -9.41 18.71
CA LEU A 480 -14.28 -10.14 18.66
C LEU A 480 -13.71 -10.25 20.08
N GLN A 481 -14.17 -11.22 20.85
CA GLN A 481 -13.73 -11.45 22.24
C GLN A 481 -12.70 -12.57 22.31
N SER A 482 -11.50 -12.28 22.81
CA SER A 482 -10.47 -13.31 23.12
C SER A 482 -10.18 -14.26 21.95
N SER A 483 -10.10 -13.77 20.73
CA SER A 483 -9.91 -14.56 19.51
C SER A 483 -11.10 -15.41 19.04
N ASP A 484 -12.27 -15.14 19.58
CA ASP A 484 -13.49 -15.80 19.17
C ASP A 484 -14.47 -14.81 18.57
N THR A 485 -14.91 -15.07 17.36
CA THR A 485 -15.98 -14.28 16.73
C THR A 485 -17.31 -14.73 17.31
N ASN A 486 -17.98 -13.82 17.98
CA ASN A 486 -19.30 -14.02 18.56
C ASN A 486 -20.31 -13.07 17.93
N VAL A 487 -21.54 -13.53 17.77
CA VAL A 487 -22.67 -12.63 17.49
C VAL A 487 -23.47 -12.46 18.78
N PHE A 488 -23.62 -11.20 19.17
CA PHE A 488 -24.39 -10.80 20.35
C PHE A 488 -25.69 -10.14 19.94
N VAL A 489 -26.67 -10.27 20.84
CA VAL A 489 -27.92 -9.51 20.80
C VAL A 489 -28.05 -8.73 22.09
N LYS A 490 -28.32 -7.42 22.00
CA LYS A 490 -28.46 -6.52 23.15
C LYS A 490 -29.71 -5.67 23.01
N GLN A 491 -30.41 -5.43 24.13
CA GLN A 491 -31.55 -4.51 24.17
C GLN A 491 -31.08 -3.06 23.97
N THR A 492 -31.85 -2.30 23.21
CA THR A 492 -31.57 -0.89 22.93
C THR A 492 -31.91 0.03 24.10
N GLN A 493 -32.72 -0.48 25.04
CA GLN A 493 -33.10 0.19 26.28
C GLN A 493 -32.94 -0.81 27.44
N GLY A 494 -32.58 -0.28 28.61
CA GLY A 494 -32.35 -1.09 29.81
C GLY A 494 -30.89 -1.45 30.05
N LEU A 495 -30.61 -2.11 31.19
CA LEU A 495 -29.28 -2.45 31.69
C LEU A 495 -28.93 -3.95 31.50
N GLN A 496 -29.72 -4.68 30.73
CA GLN A 496 -29.45 -6.10 30.53
C GLN A 496 -28.14 -6.30 29.77
N PRO A 497 -27.30 -7.25 30.20
CA PRO A 497 -26.06 -7.56 29.50
C PRO A 497 -26.35 -8.13 28.10
N PRO A 498 -25.43 -7.99 27.16
CA PRO A 498 -25.56 -8.60 25.85
C PRO A 498 -25.59 -10.12 25.96
N ARG A 499 -26.39 -10.77 25.12
CA ARG A 499 -26.50 -12.23 25.06
C ARG A 499 -25.79 -12.74 23.80
N SER A 500 -24.80 -13.62 23.96
CA SER A 500 -24.22 -14.34 22.84
C SER A 500 -25.23 -15.34 22.26
N ILE A 501 -25.34 -15.38 20.94
CA ILE A 501 -26.18 -16.34 20.22
C ILE A 501 -25.36 -17.35 19.42
N ILE A 502 -24.09 -17.11 19.22
CA ILE A 502 -23.14 -18.05 18.63
C ILE A 502 -21.70 -17.68 19.01
N SER A 503 -20.89 -18.72 19.22
CA SER A 503 -19.43 -18.65 19.35
C SER A 503 -18.84 -19.58 18.29
N LEU A 504 -18.01 -19.05 17.40
CA LEU A 504 -17.39 -19.83 16.32
C LEU A 504 -16.27 -20.72 16.83
N LYS A 505 -15.61 -20.36 17.95
CA LYS A 505 -14.55 -21.14 18.58
C LYS A 505 -15.06 -22.52 19.07
N GLU A 506 -16.26 -22.56 19.65
CA GLU A 506 -16.88 -23.80 20.14
C GLU A 506 -17.19 -24.80 19.01
N ARG A 507 -17.12 -24.36 17.74
CA ARG A 507 -17.45 -25.15 16.55
C ARG A 507 -16.26 -25.66 15.77
N SER A 508 -15.06 -25.55 16.29
CA SER A 508 -13.81 -25.86 15.54
C SER A 508 -13.61 -25.02 14.26
N GLN A 509 -14.31 -23.89 14.15
CA GLN A 509 -14.24 -22.94 13.01
C GLN A 509 -13.76 -21.57 13.50
N ALA A 510 -12.83 -21.55 14.43
CA ALA A 510 -12.31 -20.35 15.11
C ALA A 510 -11.69 -19.29 14.17
N THR A 511 -11.64 -19.58 12.89
CA THR A 511 -11.01 -18.74 11.86
C THR A 511 -12.02 -18.07 10.95
N ASP A 512 -13.29 -18.42 11.09
CA ASP A 512 -14.37 -17.84 10.29
C ASP A 512 -14.78 -16.50 10.90
N ASP A 513 -15.24 -15.58 10.05
CA ASP A 513 -15.79 -14.30 10.45
C ASP A 513 -17.30 -14.27 10.11
N LEU A 514 -18.13 -13.78 11.02
CA LEU A 514 -19.57 -13.81 10.89
C LEU A 514 -20.19 -12.45 11.18
N ASN A 515 -20.70 -11.79 10.15
CA ASN A 515 -21.27 -10.46 10.23
C ASN A 515 -22.80 -10.51 10.07
N PRO A 516 -23.60 -10.05 11.04
CA PRO A 516 -25.04 -9.93 10.88
C PRO A 516 -25.38 -8.86 9.85
N ASN A 517 -26.36 -9.13 8.97
CA ASN A 517 -26.76 -8.21 7.92
C ASN A 517 -28.24 -7.77 8.03
N SER A 518 -29.14 -8.68 8.37
CA SER A 518 -30.58 -8.40 8.39
C SER A 518 -31.35 -9.37 9.29
N TRP A 519 -32.41 -8.89 9.96
CA TRP A 519 -33.32 -9.71 10.74
C TRP A 519 -34.47 -10.23 9.86
N SER A 520 -34.88 -11.48 10.09
CA SER A 520 -36.15 -12.00 9.55
C SER A 520 -37.34 -11.22 10.10
N LEU A 521 -38.47 -11.25 9.38
CA LEU A 521 -39.67 -10.49 9.77
C LEU A 521 -40.23 -10.94 11.13
N ASP A 522 -40.12 -12.23 11.43
CA ASP A 522 -40.57 -12.84 12.70
C ASP A 522 -39.57 -12.67 13.83
N GLY A 523 -38.39 -12.05 13.57
CA GLY A 523 -37.32 -11.90 14.55
C GLY A 523 -36.60 -13.19 14.93
N ALA A 524 -36.98 -14.34 14.34
CA ALA A 524 -36.45 -15.64 14.74
C ALA A 524 -35.07 -15.95 14.17
N ARG A 525 -34.64 -15.26 13.11
CA ARG A 525 -33.37 -15.51 12.41
C ARG A 525 -32.68 -14.21 12.03
N LEU A 526 -31.34 -14.30 11.99
CA LEU A 526 -30.46 -13.33 11.37
C LEU A 526 -29.91 -13.91 10.06
N LEU A 527 -29.98 -13.13 8.99
CA LEU A 527 -29.19 -13.36 7.79
C LEU A 527 -27.82 -12.74 8.01
N CYS A 528 -26.78 -13.56 7.88
CA CYS A 528 -25.39 -13.15 8.15
C CYS A 528 -24.51 -13.43 6.92
N THR A 529 -23.47 -12.63 6.76
CA THR A 529 -22.34 -12.94 5.88
C THR A 529 -21.32 -13.74 6.68
N LEU A 530 -21.08 -14.99 6.28
CA LEU A 530 -20.00 -15.83 6.78
C LEU A 530 -18.79 -15.67 5.87
N GLN A 531 -17.66 -15.30 6.42
CA GLN A 531 -16.36 -15.32 5.76
C GLN A 531 -15.59 -16.54 6.25
N PRO A 532 -15.55 -17.65 5.52
CA PRO A 532 -14.77 -18.81 5.93
C PRO A 532 -13.27 -18.52 5.81
N ALA A 533 -12.46 -19.26 6.55
CA ALA A 533 -10.99 -19.16 6.48
C ALA A 533 -10.44 -19.35 5.06
N THR A 534 -11.13 -20.14 4.25
CA THR A 534 -10.78 -20.42 2.86
C THR A 534 -12.03 -20.37 1.99
N GLY A 535 -11.90 -19.82 0.79
CA GLY A 535 -13.02 -19.68 -0.15
C GLY A 535 -13.66 -18.30 -0.14
N GLY A 536 -14.81 -18.18 -0.83
CA GLY A 536 -15.61 -16.96 -0.91
C GLY A 536 -16.53 -16.79 0.30
N THR A 537 -17.04 -15.59 0.49
CA THR A 537 -18.08 -15.29 1.49
C THR A 537 -19.38 -15.98 1.14
N GLN A 538 -20.16 -16.32 2.16
CA GLN A 538 -21.43 -17.05 2.02
C GLN A 538 -22.54 -16.38 2.84
N LEU A 539 -23.77 -16.52 2.44
CA LEU A 539 -24.91 -16.09 3.25
C LEU A 539 -25.47 -17.28 4.05
N VAL A 540 -25.59 -17.08 5.35
CA VAL A 540 -26.08 -18.09 6.30
C VAL A 540 -27.23 -17.54 7.15
N LEU A 541 -28.08 -18.41 7.67
CA LEU A 541 -29.13 -18.10 8.63
C LEU A 541 -28.73 -18.54 10.03
N LEU A 542 -28.74 -17.61 10.98
CA LEU A 542 -28.44 -17.84 12.39
C LEU A 542 -29.72 -17.69 13.22
N PRO A 543 -30.15 -18.71 13.99
CA PRO A 543 -31.28 -18.57 14.91
C PRO A 543 -30.98 -17.55 16.02
N THR A 544 -31.89 -16.61 16.27
CA THR A 544 -31.73 -15.61 17.31
C THR A 544 -31.86 -16.18 18.73
N SER A 545 -32.45 -17.36 18.88
CA SER A 545 -32.44 -18.13 20.12
C SER A 545 -31.09 -18.76 20.45
N GLY A 546 -30.16 -18.72 19.53
CA GLY A 546 -28.90 -19.47 19.58
C GLY A 546 -29.01 -20.83 18.88
N GLY A 547 -27.86 -21.44 18.62
CA GLY A 547 -27.81 -22.77 17.99
C GLY A 547 -27.06 -22.76 16.65
N ASN A 548 -27.33 -23.79 15.82
CA ASN A 548 -26.58 -23.98 14.58
C ASN A 548 -27.03 -23.01 13.47
N MET A 549 -26.07 -22.33 12.85
CA MET A 549 -26.32 -21.64 11.60
C MET A 549 -26.57 -22.65 10.47
N THR A 550 -27.40 -22.27 9.50
CA THR A 550 -27.71 -23.06 8.31
C THR A 550 -27.33 -22.29 7.07
N PRO A 551 -26.77 -22.95 6.04
CA PRO A 551 -26.51 -22.29 4.76
C PRO A 551 -27.81 -21.71 4.17
N PHE A 552 -27.74 -20.48 3.69
CA PHE A 552 -28.84 -19.86 2.92
C PHE A 552 -28.47 -19.81 1.44
N LEU A 553 -27.29 -19.27 1.12
CA LEU A 553 -26.76 -19.21 -0.23
C LEU A 553 -25.27 -19.52 -0.18
N THR A 554 -24.88 -20.64 -0.78
CA THR A 554 -23.52 -21.14 -0.81
C THR A 554 -23.19 -21.50 -2.25
N THR A 555 -22.35 -20.69 -2.88
CA THR A 555 -21.88 -20.91 -4.25
C THR A 555 -20.36 -21.09 -4.27
N LYS A 556 -19.76 -21.12 -5.45
CA LYS A 556 -18.28 -21.12 -5.61
C LYS A 556 -17.69 -19.70 -5.61
N THR A 557 -18.54 -18.70 -5.60
CA THR A 557 -18.22 -17.28 -5.63
C THR A 557 -18.45 -16.64 -4.27
N SER A 558 -18.40 -15.33 -4.17
CA SER A 558 -18.62 -14.61 -2.91
C SER A 558 -19.99 -13.95 -2.92
N GLU A 559 -20.75 -14.15 -1.85
CA GLU A 559 -22.01 -13.47 -1.56
C GLU A 559 -21.91 -12.68 -0.25
N THR A 560 -22.41 -11.46 -0.25
CA THR A 560 -22.34 -10.57 0.91
C THR A 560 -23.50 -9.58 0.98
N ASN A 561 -23.59 -8.80 2.07
CA ASN A 561 -24.54 -7.71 2.28
C ASN A 561 -26.01 -8.12 2.12
N GLY A 562 -26.39 -9.33 2.53
CA GLY A 562 -27.75 -9.85 2.39
C GLY A 562 -28.78 -9.02 3.15
N GLN A 563 -29.82 -8.51 2.47
CA GLN A 563 -30.90 -7.70 3.04
C GLN A 563 -32.25 -8.34 2.77
N ILE A 564 -32.95 -8.75 3.82
CA ILE A 564 -34.32 -9.29 3.73
C ILE A 564 -35.29 -8.16 3.44
N SER A 565 -36.15 -8.34 2.45
CA SER A 565 -37.19 -7.36 2.06
C SER A 565 -38.12 -7.01 3.21
N PRO A 566 -38.81 -5.85 3.17
CA PRO A 566 -39.78 -5.46 4.20
C PRO A 566 -40.91 -6.45 4.40
N ASP A 567 -41.34 -7.14 3.34
CA ASP A 567 -42.40 -8.17 3.39
C ASP A 567 -41.91 -9.56 3.83
N GLY A 568 -40.57 -9.70 4.04
CA GLY A 568 -39.93 -10.93 4.52
C GLY A 568 -39.90 -12.07 3.51
N LYS A 569 -40.08 -11.82 2.20
CA LYS A 569 -40.15 -12.87 1.17
C LYS A 569 -38.95 -12.93 0.23
N TRP A 570 -38.12 -11.91 0.23
CA TRP A 570 -37.00 -11.77 -0.68
C TRP A 570 -35.70 -11.39 0.05
N VAL A 571 -34.56 -11.67 -0.57
CA VAL A 571 -33.24 -11.22 -0.14
C VAL A 571 -32.56 -10.54 -1.31
N ALA A 572 -32.17 -9.28 -1.14
CA ALA A 572 -31.22 -8.61 -2.01
C ALA A 572 -29.80 -8.82 -1.46
N TYR A 573 -28.84 -9.11 -2.32
CA TYR A 573 -27.46 -9.38 -1.92
C TYR A 573 -26.49 -9.01 -3.03
N ALA A 574 -25.22 -8.82 -2.69
CA ALA A 574 -24.14 -8.64 -3.64
C ALA A 574 -23.43 -9.97 -3.91
N SER A 575 -23.10 -10.27 -5.18
CA SER A 575 -22.32 -11.43 -5.59
C SER A 575 -21.35 -11.08 -6.72
N ASN A 576 -20.20 -11.73 -6.75
CA ASN A 576 -19.19 -11.55 -7.81
C ASN A 576 -19.19 -12.70 -8.85
N GLU A 577 -20.25 -13.41 -8.98
CA GLU A 577 -20.38 -14.58 -9.90
C GLU A 577 -20.27 -14.22 -11.39
N SER A 578 -20.65 -12.99 -11.77
CA SER A 578 -20.50 -12.46 -13.14
C SER A 578 -19.07 -12.03 -13.49
N GLY A 579 -18.15 -12.10 -12.52
CA GLY A 579 -16.79 -11.59 -12.61
C GLY A 579 -16.59 -10.24 -11.92
N ASP A 580 -17.65 -9.44 -11.82
CA ASP A 580 -17.70 -8.18 -11.07
C ASP A 580 -18.81 -8.28 -10.00
N TRP A 581 -18.73 -7.42 -8.99
CA TRP A 581 -19.77 -7.36 -7.97
C TRP A 581 -21.06 -6.79 -8.54
N GLU A 582 -22.16 -7.55 -8.43
CA GLU A 582 -23.48 -7.15 -8.88
C GLU A 582 -24.55 -7.45 -7.82
N ILE A 583 -25.67 -6.74 -7.88
CA ILE A 583 -26.82 -6.95 -7.00
C ILE A 583 -27.76 -7.99 -7.61
N TYR A 584 -28.10 -8.97 -6.80
CA TYR A 584 -29.06 -10.03 -7.10
C TYR A 584 -30.16 -10.05 -6.05
N VAL A 585 -31.29 -10.62 -6.45
CA VAL A 585 -32.43 -10.93 -5.56
C VAL A 585 -32.76 -12.41 -5.64
N THR A 586 -33.10 -13.02 -4.52
CA THR A 586 -33.59 -14.39 -4.41
C THR A 586 -34.76 -14.47 -3.42
N THR A 587 -35.47 -15.57 -3.38
CA THR A 587 -36.57 -15.76 -2.39
C THR A 587 -36.06 -16.06 -0.98
N PHE A 588 -36.90 -15.79 0.02
CA PHE A 588 -36.65 -16.12 1.44
C PHE A 588 -37.87 -16.84 2.03
N PRO A 589 -37.75 -17.82 2.94
CA PRO A 589 -36.51 -18.27 3.65
C PRO A 589 -35.67 -19.29 2.88
N THR A 590 -36.08 -19.68 1.70
CA THR A 590 -35.32 -20.63 0.87
C THR A 590 -34.95 -19.91 -0.41
N ALA A 591 -33.63 -19.94 -0.74
CA ALA A 591 -33.10 -19.33 -1.95
C ALA A 591 -33.55 -20.13 -3.19
N ALA A 592 -34.63 -19.67 -3.84
CA ALA A 592 -35.16 -20.25 -5.07
C ALA A 592 -35.35 -19.14 -6.12
N GLY A 593 -34.77 -19.37 -7.30
CA GLY A 593 -34.67 -18.34 -8.34
C GLY A 593 -33.63 -17.29 -8.03
N LYS A 594 -33.20 -16.57 -9.06
CA LYS A 594 -32.23 -15.50 -8.98
C LYS A 594 -32.51 -14.46 -10.05
N TRP A 595 -32.51 -13.20 -9.65
CA TRP A 595 -32.77 -12.06 -10.54
C TRP A 595 -31.66 -11.03 -10.34
N GLN A 596 -31.00 -10.68 -11.42
CA GLN A 596 -29.97 -9.61 -11.42
C GLN A 596 -30.65 -8.25 -11.44
N VAL A 597 -30.21 -7.34 -10.59
CA VAL A 597 -30.78 -5.99 -10.42
C VAL A 597 -29.85 -4.92 -10.97
N SER A 598 -28.55 -5.05 -10.77
CA SER A 598 -27.54 -4.15 -11.32
C SER A 598 -26.86 -4.74 -12.56
N GLN A 599 -26.25 -3.90 -13.43
CA GLN A 599 -25.68 -4.34 -14.73
C GLN A 599 -24.25 -3.82 -14.96
N SER A 600 -23.77 -2.92 -14.13
CA SER A 600 -22.47 -2.26 -14.31
C SER A 600 -21.77 -2.05 -12.97
N GLY A 601 -21.85 -3.05 -12.11
CA GLY A 601 -21.36 -3.03 -10.75
C GLY A 601 -22.42 -2.64 -9.74
N GLY A 602 -22.37 -3.30 -8.57
CA GLY A 602 -23.29 -3.02 -7.47
C GLY A 602 -22.84 -3.68 -6.17
N SER A 603 -22.96 -2.94 -5.06
CA SER A 603 -22.72 -3.41 -3.69
C SER A 603 -23.68 -2.75 -2.71
N GLU A 604 -23.74 -3.28 -1.49
CA GLU A 604 -24.46 -2.68 -0.36
C GLU A 604 -25.96 -2.43 -0.63
N PRO A 605 -26.76 -3.44 -1.03
CA PRO A 605 -28.17 -3.22 -1.32
C PRO A 605 -28.96 -2.80 -0.08
N ARG A 606 -29.91 -1.87 -0.25
CA ARG A 606 -30.89 -1.44 0.74
C ARG A 606 -32.28 -1.41 0.14
N TRP A 607 -33.26 -1.97 0.84
CA TRP A 607 -34.65 -1.89 0.43
C TRP A 607 -35.30 -0.58 0.88
N ARG A 608 -36.09 0.07 0.03
CA ARG A 608 -37.06 1.06 0.51
C ARG A 608 -38.09 0.38 1.42
N GLY A 609 -38.56 1.06 2.45
CA GLY A 609 -39.40 0.49 3.48
C GLY A 609 -40.75 -0.10 2.98
N ASP A 610 -41.21 0.28 1.80
CA ASP A 610 -42.42 -0.29 1.15
C ASP A 610 -42.08 -1.44 0.16
N GLY A 611 -40.82 -1.78 0.00
CA GLY A 611 -40.34 -2.86 -0.87
C GLY A 611 -40.42 -2.56 -2.37
N LYS A 612 -40.66 -1.31 -2.78
CA LYS A 612 -40.82 -0.92 -4.20
C LYS A 612 -39.56 -0.42 -4.88
N GLU A 613 -38.48 -0.23 -4.12
CA GLU A 613 -37.17 0.14 -4.67
C GLU A 613 -36.06 -0.59 -3.91
N ILE A 614 -34.97 -0.84 -4.63
CA ILE A 614 -33.68 -1.23 -4.06
C ILE A 614 -32.68 -0.12 -4.37
N PHE A 615 -31.99 0.35 -3.34
CA PHE A 615 -30.85 1.25 -3.46
C PHE A 615 -29.55 0.43 -3.39
N TYR A 616 -28.52 0.87 -4.08
CA TYR A 616 -27.20 0.25 -4.01
C TYR A 616 -26.10 1.22 -4.42
N ILE A 617 -24.86 0.93 -4.04
CA ILE A 617 -23.69 1.65 -4.52
C ILE A 617 -23.21 0.99 -5.82
N GLY A 618 -23.34 1.73 -6.91
CA GLY A 618 -22.87 1.34 -8.23
C GLY A 618 -21.39 1.68 -8.47
N ALA A 619 -20.91 1.40 -9.67
CA ALA A 619 -19.55 1.69 -10.08
C ALA A 619 -19.17 3.16 -9.82
N GLY A 620 -17.94 3.39 -9.37
CA GLY A 620 -17.43 4.73 -9.05
C GLY A 620 -18.08 5.38 -7.83
N GLY A 621 -18.80 4.62 -6.97
CA GLY A 621 -19.42 5.16 -5.75
C GLY A 621 -20.70 5.95 -6.00
N THR A 622 -21.45 5.64 -7.05
CA THR A 622 -22.72 6.30 -7.37
C THR A 622 -23.87 5.59 -6.66
N LEU A 623 -24.62 6.31 -5.80
CA LEU A 623 -25.86 5.79 -5.24
C LEU A 623 -26.90 5.68 -6.34
N THR A 624 -27.46 4.49 -6.50
CA THR A 624 -28.39 4.13 -7.58
C THR A 624 -29.68 3.56 -7.01
N ALA A 625 -30.81 3.91 -7.59
CA ALA A 625 -32.12 3.38 -7.25
C ALA A 625 -32.68 2.53 -8.38
N VAL A 626 -33.29 1.38 -8.04
CA VAL A 626 -33.98 0.51 -9.00
C VAL A 626 -35.42 0.28 -8.52
N PRO A 627 -36.45 0.64 -9.31
CA PRO A 627 -37.82 0.27 -8.99
C PRO A 627 -37.96 -1.25 -9.12
N VAL A 628 -38.63 -1.87 -8.15
CA VAL A 628 -38.87 -3.31 -8.14
C VAL A 628 -40.30 -3.65 -7.82
N SER A 629 -40.74 -4.80 -8.29
CA SER A 629 -42.04 -5.40 -7.94
C SER A 629 -41.80 -6.73 -7.24
N THR A 630 -42.34 -6.86 -6.04
CA THR A 630 -42.31 -8.08 -5.23
C THR A 630 -43.67 -8.83 -5.25
N THR A 631 -44.63 -8.34 -6.04
CA THR A 631 -45.95 -8.96 -6.17
C THR A 631 -45.91 -10.05 -7.26
N GLY A 632 -46.08 -11.30 -6.87
CA GLY A 632 -45.92 -12.45 -7.77
C GLY A 632 -44.41 -12.79 -8.02
N THR A 633 -44.04 -12.90 -9.29
CA THR A 633 -42.65 -13.09 -9.66
C THR A 633 -41.89 -11.78 -9.52
N PHE A 634 -40.66 -11.82 -8.96
CA PHE A 634 -39.83 -10.63 -8.84
C PHE A 634 -39.53 -10.02 -10.22
N ALA A 635 -39.61 -8.70 -10.29
CA ALA A 635 -39.22 -7.95 -11.48
C ALA A 635 -38.49 -6.67 -11.06
N SER A 636 -37.49 -6.28 -11.80
CA SER A 636 -36.76 -5.02 -11.64
C SER A 636 -36.91 -4.13 -12.86
N GLY A 637 -37.03 -2.83 -12.63
CA GLY A 637 -36.97 -1.82 -13.68
C GLY A 637 -35.53 -1.40 -14.00
N ASN A 638 -35.38 -0.31 -14.73
CA ASN A 638 -34.05 0.22 -15.06
C ASN A 638 -33.40 0.92 -13.86
N PRO A 639 -32.10 0.68 -13.61
CA PRO A 639 -31.34 1.43 -12.62
C PRO A 639 -31.29 2.93 -12.96
N THR A 640 -31.53 3.77 -11.97
CA THR A 640 -31.46 5.23 -12.07
C THR A 640 -30.38 5.74 -11.12
N PRO A 641 -29.26 6.26 -11.64
CA PRO A 641 -28.28 6.94 -10.83
C PRO A 641 -28.90 8.15 -10.12
N LEU A 642 -28.68 8.28 -8.81
CA LEU A 642 -29.17 9.41 -8.02
C LEU A 642 -28.06 10.47 -7.92
N PHE A 643 -26.97 10.16 -7.25
CA PHE A 643 -25.85 11.07 -7.11
C PHE A 643 -24.57 10.32 -6.80
N HIS A 644 -23.44 10.96 -7.08
CA HIS A 644 -22.12 10.44 -6.71
C HIS A 644 -21.84 10.71 -5.23
N THR A 645 -21.51 9.67 -4.50
CA THR A 645 -21.14 9.75 -3.08
C THR A 645 -19.61 9.82 -2.96
N GLN A 646 -19.11 10.67 -2.07
CA GLN A 646 -17.69 10.67 -1.69
C GLN A 646 -17.47 9.68 -0.54
N LEU A 647 -17.76 8.40 -0.80
CA LEU A 647 -17.70 7.35 0.22
C LEU A 647 -16.27 7.22 0.76
N ARG A 648 -16.19 7.04 2.07
CA ARG A 648 -14.97 6.56 2.68
C ARG A 648 -14.68 5.14 2.16
N ALA A 649 -13.47 4.90 1.66
CA ALA A 649 -13.05 3.54 1.32
C ALA A 649 -13.15 2.64 2.57
N PRO A 650 -13.55 1.37 2.43
CA PRO A 650 -13.58 0.43 3.54
C PRO A 650 -12.23 0.39 4.26
N VAL A 651 -12.23 0.59 5.58
CA VAL A 651 -11.02 0.58 6.40
C VAL A 651 -10.69 -0.84 6.84
N SER A 652 -11.71 -1.70 6.90
CA SER A 652 -11.57 -3.09 7.30
C SER A 652 -12.55 -4.00 6.57
N SER A 653 -12.31 -5.31 6.66
CA SER A 653 -13.27 -6.33 6.20
C SER A 653 -14.59 -6.31 6.99
N THR A 654 -14.65 -5.55 8.07
CA THR A 654 -15.86 -5.37 8.89
C THR A 654 -16.75 -4.22 8.44
N ASP A 655 -16.27 -3.37 7.53
CA ASP A 655 -17.05 -2.28 6.93
C ASP A 655 -18.03 -2.89 5.91
N GLN A 656 -19.23 -3.19 6.38
CA GLN A 656 -20.27 -3.84 5.57
C GLN A 656 -21.09 -2.85 4.77
N PHE A 657 -21.35 -1.66 5.33
CA PHE A 657 -22.20 -0.64 4.73
C PHE A 657 -21.61 0.75 4.94
N THR A 658 -21.63 1.55 3.89
CA THR A 658 -21.15 2.94 3.89
C THR A 658 -22.31 3.94 3.92
N TYR A 659 -23.54 3.48 3.78
CA TYR A 659 -24.73 4.32 3.82
C TYR A 659 -25.94 3.55 4.36
N ASP A 660 -26.97 4.30 4.73
CA ASP A 660 -28.32 3.77 4.92
C ASP A 660 -29.39 4.73 4.36
N ALA A 661 -30.57 4.23 4.09
CA ALA A 661 -31.69 4.98 3.51
C ALA A 661 -32.83 5.08 4.51
N THR A 662 -33.52 6.25 4.56
CA THR A 662 -34.77 6.37 5.30
C THR A 662 -35.84 5.45 4.74
N LYS A 663 -36.80 5.05 5.58
CA LYS A 663 -37.88 4.14 5.23
C LYS A 663 -38.69 4.60 3.99
N ASP A 664 -38.89 5.91 3.82
CA ASP A 664 -39.55 6.50 2.66
C ASP A 664 -38.64 6.59 1.41
N GLY A 665 -37.32 6.33 1.56
CA GLY A 665 -36.35 6.41 0.48
C GLY A 665 -36.11 7.84 -0.04
N GLN A 666 -36.40 8.88 0.76
CA GLN A 666 -36.23 10.27 0.34
C GLN A 666 -34.91 10.88 0.83
N ARG A 667 -34.29 10.29 1.86
CA ARG A 667 -33.01 10.75 2.41
C ARG A 667 -32.07 9.58 2.60
N PHE A 668 -30.78 9.87 2.46
CA PHE A 668 -29.71 8.90 2.59
C PHE A 668 -28.68 9.42 3.60
N LEU A 669 -28.35 8.61 4.58
CA LEU A 669 -27.27 8.89 5.50
C LEU A 669 -25.99 8.23 4.95
N VAL A 670 -25.03 9.04 4.52
CA VAL A 670 -23.82 8.58 3.86
C VAL A 670 -22.61 8.83 4.76
N ASN A 671 -21.81 7.80 4.96
CA ASN A 671 -20.51 7.89 5.62
C ASN A 671 -19.46 8.31 4.58
N ARG A 672 -19.23 9.60 4.50
CA ARG A 672 -18.24 10.17 3.56
C ARG A 672 -16.96 10.58 4.26
N TYR A 673 -15.90 10.77 3.50
CA TYR A 673 -14.74 11.46 4.03
C TYR A 673 -15.14 12.83 4.55
N ALA A 674 -14.86 13.11 5.83
CA ALA A 674 -14.82 14.48 6.29
C ALA A 674 -13.73 15.17 5.47
N LYS A 675 -13.92 16.45 5.06
CA LYS A 675 -12.81 17.21 4.46
C LYS A 675 -11.61 17.03 5.37
N PRO A 676 -10.48 16.49 4.85
CA PRO A 676 -9.34 16.25 5.72
C PRO A 676 -8.93 17.57 6.39
N PRO A 677 -8.61 17.56 7.70
CA PRO A 677 -7.74 18.59 8.21
C PRO A 677 -6.53 18.60 7.28
N GLN A 678 -6.05 19.75 6.88
CA GLN A 678 -5.00 19.96 5.85
C GLN A 678 -4.11 18.74 5.69
N VAL A 679 -4.14 18.12 4.50
CA VAL A 679 -3.42 16.86 4.24
C VAL A 679 -1.98 17.07 4.69
N ALA A 680 -1.55 16.35 5.72
CA ALA A 680 -0.20 16.52 6.22
C ALA A 680 0.78 16.19 5.10
N PRO A 681 1.84 16.99 4.93
CA PRO A 681 2.80 16.75 3.88
C PRO A 681 3.48 15.39 4.07
N LEU A 682 3.79 14.71 2.97
CA LEU A 682 4.68 13.56 3.01
C LEU A 682 6.01 13.96 3.61
N ARG A 683 6.55 13.09 4.45
CA ARG A 683 7.88 13.22 5.00
C ARG A 683 8.85 12.32 4.25
N ILE A 684 10.02 12.85 3.94
CA ILE A 684 11.09 12.12 3.29
C ILE A 684 12.33 12.19 4.18
N ILE A 685 12.92 11.04 4.42
CA ILE A 685 14.18 10.91 5.16
C ILE A 685 15.22 10.32 4.21
N LEU A 686 16.32 11.01 4.02
CA LEU A 686 17.52 10.51 3.36
C LEU A 686 18.52 10.07 4.44
N ASN A 687 19.26 9.01 4.15
CA ASN A 687 20.30 8.48 5.06
C ASN A 687 19.76 8.15 6.47
N ALA A 688 18.60 7.51 6.53
CA ALA A 688 17.83 7.25 7.75
C ALA A 688 18.59 6.46 8.83
N THR A 689 19.62 5.70 8.47
CA THR A 689 20.44 4.89 9.37
C THR A 689 21.68 5.61 9.92
N THR A 690 21.91 6.84 9.47
CA THR A 690 22.95 7.72 10.04
C THR A 690 22.38 8.37 11.30
N PRO A 691 23.10 8.39 12.46
CA PRO A 691 22.67 9.10 13.64
C PRO A 691 22.34 10.56 13.30
N ALA A 692 21.22 11.08 13.82
CA ALA A 692 20.94 12.51 13.67
C ALA A 692 22.10 13.32 14.28
N ALA A 693 22.61 14.32 13.56
CA ALA A 693 23.55 15.27 14.13
C ALA A 693 22.91 15.90 15.39
N LYS A 694 23.65 15.83 16.51
CA LYS A 694 23.21 16.40 17.80
C LYS A 694 23.16 17.91 17.74
#